data_d2636aeb1ea8238eeb6ca1286a6822bf
#
_entry.id   d2636aeb1ea8238eeb6ca1286a6822bf
#
_cell.length_a   1.000
_cell.length_b   1.000
_cell.length_c   1.000
_cell.angle_alpha   90.00
_cell.angle_beta   90.00
_cell.angle_gamma   90.00
#
_symmetry.space_group_name_H-M   'P 1'
#
loop_
_entity.id
_entity.type
_entity.pdbx_description
1 polymer ?
#
loop_
_entity_poly.entity_id
_entity_poly.type
_entity_poly.pdbx_seq_one_letter_code
_entity_poly.pdbx_strand_id
1 'polypeptide(L)'
;MNVLFSPLATRVATNGHARFIRTTLTVVLASFASTLFAQDGTDDDVIELSPFSVEEVEGGYGSTVTISGTGMRTSLKNVPMSINVITSEFLDDSLIGDFTEALDYNSSITQTTRNNLGASRPSSFSIRGFRNRNLLVDGVTGGLYIPPQMIDRIEVVKGPNTLYGQSDPGGLINVITKAPNLKEGGTVSFSAGTNARIGAKMDYTARSKNNKLGLRFLADYKDHEGWRWVDGQETVFLGLSGTYDFTENTQGSFMVGDNQQKGFPSQRATWSFERTPTDLNGDGDTVDNVDGVNESNTRYNNSFIPKEYVSSTAGNIFDSDNNFLTVGLRHSFSDTHNIQYKGTIHDTDQTVSFREFNTFSPNSADPGNKISDSNNTWQNSRTRDEVHTLNDIIGFQTGDVRHQLLLGYRKAETVAGGLGSYRLRGGNAGERAILDDISARTGKVFRHFLYQDDILNGVEIWKDDVPSPSELRSFASRNNQNDRTFTDIDTFYVTDNIYFMEDRLNILAGIRHIDFTQKSTLLGGITNASLKGNDTNFQLGGVYRINEKVNFFANVADAFEPQSGANPDTGELIGPQTSDAIEFGLKFTDLFDGKLSGSIAAFNIQKDNVVRRDFNPVTFLSDQSVTSDESEGIELELFYNPTENWNIVAAYSWIDAVVVGDVATGLRLEGATPHRFTLFTNYTVDDGPLKGLRIGGGVVHAEGPIQQFGNIANRFVTEDGYTEFNLFARYPTMIGEQPVTYGINVDNATDTFYVRSRAATNEARTFLFSVSLDL
;
A
#
# COMPACT_ATOMS: atom_id res chain seq x y z
N MET A 1 12.53 -1.62 37.61
CA MET A 1 12.84 -0.86 36.42
C MET A 1 14.14 -1.38 35.79
N ASN A 2 14.32 -2.71 35.73
CA ASN A 2 15.52 -3.40 35.22
C ASN A 2 15.17 -4.74 34.56
N VAL A 3 14.09 -4.84 33.79
CA VAL A 3 13.63 -6.10 33.18
C VAL A 3 13.30 -5.96 31.67
N LEU A 4 13.53 -4.81 31.05
CA LEU A 4 13.15 -4.56 29.63
C LEU A 4 14.32 -4.45 28.64
N PHE A 5 15.54 -4.74 29.03
CA PHE A 5 16.68 -4.80 28.11
C PHE A 5 17.37 -6.15 28.17
N SER A 6 16.86 -7.13 27.48
CA SER A 6 17.54 -8.38 27.17
C SER A 6 18.44 -8.21 25.94
N PRO A 7 19.60 -8.89 25.83
CA PRO A 7 20.71 -8.48 24.99
C PRO A 7 20.54 -8.84 23.52
N LEU A 8 20.02 -7.89 22.74
CA LEU A 8 20.00 -7.94 21.26
C LEU A 8 21.26 -7.31 20.63
N ALA A 9 22.33 -7.15 21.41
CA ALA A 9 23.52 -6.39 21.01
C ALA A 9 24.63 -7.22 20.29
N THR A 10 24.39 -8.47 19.90
CA THR A 10 25.47 -9.31 19.34
C THR A 10 25.12 -9.94 18.00
N ARG A 11 24.74 -9.13 17.00
CA ARG A 11 24.82 -9.50 15.57
C ARG A 11 24.63 -8.33 14.63
N VAL A 12 25.53 -7.35 14.65
CA VAL A 12 25.60 -6.38 13.54
C VAL A 12 27.05 -5.93 13.37
N ALA A 13 27.78 -6.64 12.58
CA ALA A 13 28.97 -6.11 11.95
C ALA A 13 28.69 -6.07 10.44
N THR A 14 28.21 -4.92 9.91
CA THR A 14 28.45 -4.48 8.52
C THR A 14 27.65 -3.25 8.06
N ASN A 15 26.87 -2.53 8.89
CA ASN A 15 26.10 -1.39 8.36
C ASN A 15 26.42 -0.09 9.12
N GLY A 16 27.42 0.67 8.66
CA GLY A 16 27.83 1.93 9.28
C GLY A 16 26.74 3.02 9.32
N HIS A 17 25.83 3.06 8.34
CA HIS A 17 24.80 4.09 8.25
C HIS A 17 23.59 3.81 9.13
N ALA A 18 23.10 2.57 9.19
CA ALA A 18 22.02 2.20 10.12
C ALA A 18 22.45 2.40 11.59
N ARG A 19 23.71 2.16 11.91
CA ARG A 19 24.29 2.51 13.23
C ARG A 19 24.29 4.01 13.48
N PHE A 20 24.61 4.83 12.48
CA PHE A 20 24.62 6.28 12.63
C PHE A 20 23.21 6.82 12.93
N ILE A 21 22.19 6.40 12.18
CA ILE A 21 20.79 6.81 12.40
C ILE A 21 20.30 6.33 13.78
N ARG A 22 20.53 5.06 14.15
CA ARG A 22 20.15 4.51 15.47
C ARG A 22 20.85 5.23 16.61
N THR A 23 22.15 5.46 16.51
CA THR A 23 22.93 6.16 17.54
C THR A 23 22.49 7.62 17.67
N THR A 24 22.24 8.29 16.54
CA THR A 24 21.79 9.68 16.52
C THR A 24 20.38 9.81 17.10
N LEU A 25 19.46 8.92 16.73
CA LEU A 25 18.10 8.91 17.26
C LEU A 25 18.09 8.64 18.78
N THR A 26 18.85 7.65 19.25
CA THR A 26 18.96 7.32 20.68
C THR A 26 19.58 8.47 21.50
N VAL A 27 20.62 9.13 20.98
CA VAL A 27 21.26 10.27 21.66
C VAL A 27 20.32 11.48 21.70
N VAL A 28 19.62 11.76 20.60
CA VAL A 28 18.63 12.85 20.54
C VAL A 28 17.49 12.60 21.51
N LEU A 29 16.94 11.38 21.57
CA LEU A 29 15.87 11.00 22.50
C LEU A 29 16.29 11.09 23.96
N ALA A 30 17.50 10.67 24.31
CA ALA A 30 18.05 10.75 25.67
C ALA A 30 18.29 12.21 26.12
N SER A 31 18.61 13.10 25.18
CA SER A 31 18.84 14.52 25.48
C SER A 31 17.55 15.32 25.66
N PHE A 32 16.43 14.88 25.03
CA PHE A 32 15.14 15.56 25.12
C PHE A 32 14.37 15.26 26.40
N ALA A 33 14.52 14.06 26.96
CA ALA A 33 13.83 13.67 28.20
C ALA A 33 14.16 14.54 29.41
N SER A 34 15.20 15.37 29.34
CA SER A 34 15.66 16.21 30.46
C SER A 34 15.24 17.69 30.38
N THR A 35 14.61 18.15 29.30
CA THR A 35 14.30 19.57 29.06
C THR A 35 12.82 19.93 28.87
N LEU A 36 11.91 18.94 28.93
CA LEU A 36 10.50 19.09 28.58
C LEU A 36 9.58 19.61 29.72
N PHE A 37 10.11 20.17 30.77
CA PHE A 37 9.26 20.79 31.81
C PHE A 37 9.49 22.30 31.86
N ALA A 38 8.61 23.08 31.21
CA ALA A 38 8.09 24.39 31.64
C ALA A 38 7.54 25.25 30.50
N GLN A 39 6.31 25.60 30.65
CA GLN A 39 5.73 26.92 30.67
C GLN A 39 4.77 27.36 29.57
N ASP A 40 3.60 27.86 30.08
CA ASP A 40 2.51 28.61 29.44
C ASP A 40 2.98 29.72 28.48
N GLY A 41 2.32 29.85 27.35
CA GLY A 41 2.51 30.95 26.40
C GLY A 41 1.26 31.18 25.52
N THR A 42 0.86 32.42 25.47
CA THR A 42 -0.35 33.00 24.88
C THR A 42 -0.47 32.90 23.36
N ASP A 43 -1.71 32.70 22.89
CA ASP A 43 -2.18 32.67 21.50
C ASP A 43 -1.81 33.92 20.69
N ASP A 44 -1.24 33.71 19.48
CA ASP A 44 -1.30 34.64 18.36
C ASP A 44 -1.46 33.80 17.05
N ASP A 45 -2.54 34.05 16.31
CA ASP A 45 -2.89 33.39 15.06
C ASP A 45 -1.88 33.69 13.95
N VAL A 46 -1.03 32.72 13.61
CA VAL A 46 -0.14 32.79 12.45
C VAL A 46 -0.72 31.89 11.33
N ILE A 47 -1.11 32.50 10.22
CA ILE A 47 -1.54 31.78 9.01
C ILE A 47 -0.30 31.16 8.34
N GLU A 48 -0.11 29.88 8.50
CA GLU A 48 0.99 29.14 7.89
C GLU A 48 0.63 28.62 6.49
N LEU A 49 1.24 29.20 5.46
CA LEU A 49 1.18 28.72 4.07
C LEU A 49 2.26 27.65 3.85
N SER A 50 2.22 26.54 4.56
CA SER A 50 3.10 25.41 4.28
C SER A 50 2.54 24.56 3.14
N PRO A 51 3.27 24.36 2.03
CA PRO A 51 2.83 23.43 0.99
C PRO A 51 2.96 21.95 1.40
N PHE A 52 3.56 21.67 2.55
CA PHE A 52 3.68 20.34 3.14
C PHE A 52 2.70 20.09 4.29
N SER A 53 2.07 21.11 4.82
CA SER A 53 0.97 21.00 5.76
C SER A 53 -0.27 21.59 5.11
N VAL A 54 -1.26 20.78 4.87
CA VAL A 54 -2.60 21.23 4.56
C VAL A 54 -3.31 21.26 5.89
N GLU A 55 -3.70 22.45 6.39
CA GLU A 55 -4.65 22.49 7.48
C GLU A 55 -5.89 21.71 7.03
N GLU A 56 -6.26 20.67 7.79
CA GLU A 56 -7.55 20.05 7.65
C GLU A 56 -8.63 21.13 7.73
N VAL A 57 -9.60 21.08 6.86
CA VAL A 57 -10.84 21.82 7.09
C VAL A 57 -11.40 21.27 8.39
N GLU A 58 -11.61 22.13 9.37
CA GLU A 58 -12.05 21.79 10.72
C GLU A 58 -13.15 20.74 10.69
N GLY A 59 -12.79 19.52 11.12
CA GLY A 59 -13.68 18.45 11.46
C GLY A 59 -14.35 17.71 10.27
N GLY A 60 -14.11 16.42 10.17
CA GLY A 60 -14.86 15.52 9.29
C GLY A 60 -13.98 14.60 8.44
N TYR A 61 -14.66 13.73 7.69
CA TYR A 61 -14.01 12.71 6.86
C TYR A 61 -13.65 13.19 5.45
N GLY A 62 -14.03 14.41 5.07
CA GLY A 62 -13.77 14.99 3.75
C GLY A 62 -12.65 16.02 3.77
N SER A 63 -11.85 16.07 2.72
CA SER A 63 -10.88 17.15 2.46
C SER A 63 -11.34 18.00 1.28
N THR A 64 -10.99 19.27 1.30
CA THR A 64 -11.27 20.19 0.18
C THR A 64 -10.06 20.46 -0.70
N VAL A 65 -8.88 19.95 -0.33
CA VAL A 65 -7.61 20.22 -1.00
C VAL A 65 -6.79 18.95 -1.23
N THR A 66 -5.93 19.01 -2.24
CA THR A 66 -4.96 17.95 -2.59
C THR A 66 -3.64 18.57 -3.01
N ILE A 67 -2.56 17.78 -2.92
CA ILE A 67 -1.25 18.09 -3.49
C ILE A 67 -0.94 17.11 -4.63
N SER A 68 -1.42 15.87 -4.53
CA SER A 68 -1.02 14.79 -5.43
C SER A 68 -1.56 14.93 -6.85
N GLY A 69 -2.60 15.73 -7.06
CA GLY A 69 -3.17 15.94 -8.40
C GLY A 69 -2.32 16.80 -9.31
N THR A 70 -1.72 17.86 -8.77
CA THR A 70 -1.05 18.91 -9.54
C THR A 70 0.39 19.20 -9.09
N GLY A 71 0.87 18.57 -8.02
CA GLY A 71 2.15 18.90 -7.35
C GLY A 71 2.12 20.21 -6.56
N MET A 72 0.97 20.86 -6.52
CA MET A 72 0.72 22.13 -5.82
C MET A 72 -0.54 22.01 -4.98
N ARG A 73 -0.62 22.75 -3.88
CA ARG A 73 -1.85 22.80 -3.07
C ARG A 73 -2.99 23.35 -3.92
N THR A 74 -3.93 22.50 -4.27
CA THR A 74 -5.04 22.85 -5.16
C THR A 74 -6.36 22.37 -4.55
N SER A 75 -7.42 23.19 -4.66
CA SER A 75 -8.76 22.77 -4.25
C SER A 75 -9.23 21.59 -5.11
N LEU A 76 -9.74 20.51 -4.48
CA LEU A 76 -10.25 19.32 -5.15
C LEU A 76 -11.30 19.62 -6.24
N LYS A 77 -12.11 20.66 -6.03
CA LYS A 77 -13.11 21.11 -7.03
C LYS A 77 -12.48 21.67 -8.31
N ASN A 78 -11.23 22.11 -8.26
CA ASN A 78 -10.51 22.72 -9.38
C ASN A 78 -9.53 21.74 -10.06
N VAL A 79 -9.42 20.51 -9.60
CA VAL A 79 -8.54 19.48 -10.20
C VAL A 79 -9.34 18.67 -11.22
N PRO A 80 -8.88 18.53 -12.48
CA PRO A 80 -9.64 17.89 -13.55
C PRO A 80 -9.55 16.35 -13.55
N MET A 81 -9.43 15.73 -12.38
CA MET A 81 -9.36 14.27 -12.23
C MET A 81 -10.03 13.84 -10.91
N SER A 82 -10.36 12.56 -10.80
CA SER A 82 -10.90 11.99 -9.56
C SER A 82 -9.79 11.78 -8.55
N ILE A 83 -9.93 12.39 -7.38
CA ILE A 83 -9.04 12.22 -6.23
C ILE A 83 -9.89 11.98 -5.00
N ASN A 84 -9.58 10.90 -4.30
CA ASN A 84 -10.16 10.62 -2.99
C ASN A 84 -9.13 10.93 -1.91
N VAL A 85 -9.55 11.61 -0.83
CA VAL A 85 -8.71 11.94 0.30
C VAL A 85 -9.29 11.30 1.56
N ILE A 86 -8.50 10.46 2.20
CA ILE A 86 -8.79 9.81 3.47
C ILE A 86 -8.08 10.61 4.55
N THR A 87 -8.83 11.24 5.43
CA THR A 87 -8.30 12.13 6.48
C THR A 87 -7.76 11.36 7.69
N SER A 88 -6.95 12.02 8.53
CA SER A 88 -6.47 11.44 9.78
C SER A 88 -7.62 11.08 10.72
N GLU A 89 -8.70 11.87 10.79
CA GLU A 89 -9.88 11.56 11.59
C GLU A 89 -10.57 10.27 11.14
N PHE A 90 -10.71 10.09 9.81
CA PHE A 90 -11.22 8.83 9.26
C PHE A 90 -10.32 7.65 9.62
N LEU A 91 -9.00 7.82 9.55
CA LEU A 91 -8.03 6.79 9.93
C LEU A 91 -8.16 6.42 11.42
N ASP A 92 -8.29 7.40 12.29
CA ASP A 92 -8.39 7.19 13.74
C ASP A 92 -9.67 6.42 14.11
N ASP A 93 -10.76 6.63 13.39
CA ASP A 93 -12.03 5.95 13.64
C ASP A 93 -12.11 4.56 12.99
N SER A 94 -11.56 4.40 11.78
CA SER A 94 -11.73 3.20 10.97
C SER A 94 -10.69 2.09 11.23
N LEU A 95 -9.52 2.41 11.83
CA LEU A 95 -8.40 1.48 11.87
C LEU A 95 -8.30 0.66 13.17
N ILE A 96 -8.04 -0.63 13.01
CA ILE A 96 -7.56 -1.52 14.10
C ILE A 96 -6.07 -1.85 13.93
N GLY A 97 -5.62 -2.06 12.73
CA GLY A 97 -4.28 -2.60 12.45
C GLY A 97 -3.39 -1.73 11.60
N ASP A 98 -3.72 -1.59 10.33
CA ASP A 98 -2.89 -1.01 9.30
C ASP A 98 -3.68 0.05 8.49
N PHE A 99 -3.02 1.09 8.01
CA PHE A 99 -3.66 2.14 7.18
C PHE A 99 -4.29 1.59 5.90
N THR A 100 -3.86 0.42 5.42
CA THR A 100 -4.44 -0.23 4.24
C THR A 100 -5.89 -0.66 4.45
N GLU A 101 -6.34 -0.81 5.70
CA GLU A 101 -7.74 -1.08 6.03
C GLU A 101 -8.65 0.09 5.65
N ALA A 102 -8.17 1.32 5.79
CA ALA A 102 -8.92 2.51 5.38
C ALA A 102 -9.12 2.59 3.86
N LEU A 103 -8.20 2.02 3.07
CA LEU A 103 -8.33 1.95 1.61
C LEU A 103 -9.49 1.05 1.17
N ASP A 104 -9.94 0.15 2.02
CA ASP A 104 -11.10 -0.70 1.75
C ASP A 104 -12.40 0.12 1.63
N TYR A 105 -12.45 1.34 2.17
CA TYR A 105 -13.58 2.25 2.03
C TYR A 105 -13.54 3.08 0.74
N ASN A 106 -12.53 2.91 -0.11
CA ASN A 106 -12.52 3.44 -1.46
C ASN A 106 -13.10 2.39 -2.44
N SER A 107 -14.17 2.72 -3.14
CA SER A 107 -14.90 1.75 -3.97
C SER A 107 -14.11 1.25 -5.19
N SER A 108 -13.15 2.01 -5.69
CA SER A 108 -12.33 1.63 -6.86
C SER A 108 -11.05 0.88 -6.50
N ILE A 109 -10.79 0.67 -5.21
CA ILE A 109 -9.62 -0.04 -4.72
C ILE A 109 -10.00 -1.43 -4.20
N THR A 110 -9.31 -2.44 -4.68
CA THR A 110 -9.38 -3.80 -4.12
C THR A 110 -7.97 -4.21 -3.67
N GLN A 111 -7.82 -4.61 -2.43
CA GLN A 111 -6.56 -5.13 -1.93
C GLN A 111 -6.32 -6.52 -2.53
N THR A 112 -5.31 -6.66 -3.40
CA THR A 112 -5.03 -7.91 -4.14
C THR A 112 -4.07 -8.84 -3.42
N THR A 113 -3.18 -8.31 -2.59
CA THR A 113 -2.38 -9.12 -1.67
C THR A 113 -2.26 -8.37 -0.37
N ARG A 114 -2.67 -9.00 0.71
CA ARG A 114 -2.32 -8.56 2.05
C ARG A 114 -1.00 -9.24 2.40
N ASN A 115 0.10 -8.59 2.07
CA ASN A 115 1.40 -9.05 2.49
C ASN A 115 1.76 -8.34 3.79
N ASN A 116 1.54 -8.99 4.92
CA ASN A 116 2.12 -8.54 6.18
C ASN A 116 3.64 -8.84 6.22
N LEU A 117 4.23 -9.15 5.07
CA LEU A 117 5.66 -9.42 4.91
C LEU A 117 6.51 -8.12 4.86
N GLY A 118 6.01 -7.03 5.46
CA GLY A 118 6.75 -5.78 5.57
C GLY A 118 7.07 -5.12 4.21
N ALA A 119 8.03 -4.23 4.25
CA ALA A 119 8.38 -3.34 3.15
C ALA A 119 8.88 -4.03 1.88
N SER A 120 9.44 -5.23 1.94
CA SER A 120 9.95 -5.91 0.73
C SER A 120 8.85 -6.46 -0.17
N ARG A 121 7.64 -6.58 0.36
CA ARG A 121 6.45 -6.93 -0.40
C ARG A 121 5.27 -6.16 0.17
N PRO A 122 5.15 -4.88 -0.16
CA PRO A 122 4.01 -4.09 0.28
C PRO A 122 2.71 -4.73 -0.19
N SER A 123 1.64 -4.49 0.54
CA SER A 123 0.30 -4.81 0.09
C SER A 123 0.14 -4.28 -1.34
N SER A 124 -0.34 -5.10 -2.24
CA SER A 124 -0.66 -4.65 -3.58
C SER A 124 -2.15 -4.45 -3.71
N PHE A 125 -2.51 -3.44 -4.48
CA PHE A 125 -3.88 -3.02 -4.70
C PHE A 125 -4.22 -3.16 -6.18
N SER A 126 -5.49 -3.33 -6.48
CA SER A 126 -6.04 -3.08 -7.79
C SER A 126 -6.79 -1.75 -7.71
N ILE A 127 -6.45 -0.81 -8.57
CA ILE A 127 -7.16 0.46 -8.73
C ILE A 127 -7.76 0.46 -10.12
N ARG A 128 -9.08 0.64 -10.24
CA ARG A 128 -9.80 0.57 -11.52
C ARG A 128 -9.48 -0.71 -12.32
N GLY A 129 -9.29 -1.84 -11.62
CA GLY A 129 -8.96 -3.14 -12.22
C GLY A 129 -7.48 -3.36 -12.51
N PHE A 130 -6.64 -2.33 -12.55
CA PHE A 130 -5.19 -2.49 -12.75
C PHE A 130 -4.46 -2.71 -11.43
N ARG A 131 -3.56 -3.70 -11.44
CA ARG A 131 -2.75 -4.00 -10.27
C ARG A 131 -1.74 -2.88 -10.02
N ASN A 132 -1.82 -2.27 -8.85
CA ASN A 132 -0.96 -1.19 -8.41
C ASN A 132 0.03 -1.69 -7.35
N ARG A 133 1.29 -1.34 -7.49
CA ARG A 133 2.37 -1.60 -6.53
C ARG A 133 3.02 -0.31 -6.01
N ASN A 134 2.59 0.84 -6.54
CA ASN A 134 3.20 2.14 -6.29
C ASN A 134 2.49 2.85 -5.14
N LEU A 135 2.91 2.52 -3.92
CA LEU A 135 2.61 3.33 -2.75
C LEU A 135 3.68 4.41 -2.63
N LEU A 136 3.25 5.66 -2.62
CA LEU A 136 4.11 6.81 -2.40
C LEU A 136 3.99 7.28 -0.94
N VAL A 137 5.09 7.78 -0.41
CA VAL A 137 5.13 8.51 0.85
C VAL A 137 5.69 9.88 0.56
N ASP A 138 4.86 10.90 0.75
CA ASP A 138 5.20 12.29 0.39
C ASP A 138 5.76 12.40 -1.05
N GLY A 139 5.19 11.66 -1.99
CA GLY A 139 5.59 11.64 -3.39
C GLY A 139 6.82 10.80 -3.72
N VAL A 140 7.37 10.05 -2.78
CA VAL A 140 8.53 9.16 -3.00
C VAL A 140 8.07 7.71 -2.99
N THR A 141 8.42 6.95 -4.03
CA THR A 141 8.19 5.50 -4.07
C THR A 141 9.07 4.80 -3.04
N GLY A 142 8.51 3.89 -2.27
CA GLY A 142 9.27 3.08 -1.33
C GLY A 142 8.38 2.08 -0.60
N GLY A 143 8.92 0.93 -0.28
CA GLY A 143 8.23 -0.11 0.50
C GLY A 143 8.16 0.22 2.00
N LEU A 144 7.94 1.49 2.37
CA LEU A 144 7.88 1.91 3.77
C LEU A 144 6.64 1.36 4.47
N TYR A 145 6.85 0.73 5.62
CA TYR A 145 5.78 0.65 6.60
C TYR A 145 5.63 2.03 7.26
N ILE A 146 4.42 2.55 7.22
CA ILE A 146 4.10 3.83 7.84
C ILE A 146 3.08 3.57 8.93
N PRO A 147 3.40 3.85 10.19
CA PRO A 147 2.42 3.74 11.25
C PRO A 147 1.30 4.77 11.06
N PRO A 148 0.03 4.40 11.28
CA PRO A 148 -1.11 5.28 11.05
C PRO A 148 -0.99 6.66 11.71
N GLN A 149 -0.42 6.74 12.92
CA GLN A 149 -0.25 8.01 13.60
C GLN A 149 0.72 8.99 12.92
N MET A 150 1.57 8.49 12.00
CA MET A 150 2.43 9.35 11.18
C MET A 150 1.69 9.95 9.99
N ILE A 151 0.52 9.43 9.66
CA ILE A 151 -0.23 9.80 8.47
C ILE A 151 -1.11 11.00 8.77
N ASP A 152 -0.93 12.08 8.00
CA ASP A 152 -1.82 13.22 7.97
C ASP A 152 -3.07 12.90 7.16
N ARG A 153 -2.87 12.39 5.95
CA ARG A 153 -3.93 11.91 5.07
C ARG A 153 -3.37 10.98 4.00
N ILE A 154 -4.27 10.27 3.33
CA ILE A 154 -3.94 9.45 2.16
C ILE A 154 -4.68 10.05 0.97
N GLU A 155 -3.95 10.37 -0.10
CA GLU A 155 -4.51 10.84 -1.35
C GLU A 155 -4.46 9.74 -2.40
N VAL A 156 -5.61 9.32 -2.90
CA VAL A 156 -5.76 8.34 -3.98
C VAL A 156 -6.08 9.09 -5.26
N VAL A 157 -5.11 9.21 -6.14
CA VAL A 157 -5.28 9.81 -7.47
C VAL A 157 -5.62 8.69 -8.44
N LYS A 158 -6.76 8.80 -9.12
CA LYS A 158 -7.26 7.77 -10.01
C LYS A 158 -6.93 8.08 -11.47
N GLY A 159 -6.46 7.06 -12.19
CA GLY A 159 -5.95 7.19 -13.55
C GLY A 159 -4.47 7.60 -13.63
N PRO A 160 -3.90 7.65 -14.83
CA PRO A 160 -2.51 8.07 -15.06
C PRO A 160 -2.24 9.46 -14.50
N ASN A 161 -1.06 9.65 -13.92
CA ASN A 161 -0.62 10.95 -13.40
C ASN A 161 0.81 11.26 -13.84
N THR A 162 1.01 12.43 -14.44
CA THR A 162 2.29 12.83 -15.00
C THR A 162 3.32 13.32 -13.98
N LEU A 163 2.93 13.60 -12.73
CA LEU A 163 3.82 14.23 -11.76
C LEU A 163 4.82 13.28 -11.10
N TYR A 164 4.40 12.05 -10.77
CA TYR A 164 5.16 11.19 -9.87
C TYR A 164 6.04 10.12 -10.55
N GLY A 165 6.36 10.28 -11.80
CA GLY A 165 7.23 9.35 -12.52
C GLY A 165 6.47 8.12 -13.02
N GLN A 166 6.86 6.94 -12.60
CA GLN A 166 6.15 5.71 -12.95
C GLN A 166 4.79 5.70 -12.27
N SER A 167 3.71 5.66 -13.04
CA SER A 167 2.37 5.47 -12.51
C SER A 167 1.70 4.29 -13.18
N ASP A 168 1.08 3.43 -12.36
CA ASP A 168 0.17 2.43 -12.87
C ASP A 168 -1.03 3.12 -13.54
N PRO A 169 -1.60 2.55 -14.59
CA PRO A 169 -2.70 3.19 -15.32
C PRO A 169 -3.95 3.40 -14.47
N GLY A 170 -4.18 2.57 -13.47
CA GLY A 170 -5.30 2.71 -12.55
C GLY A 170 -5.20 3.91 -11.61
N GLY A 171 -3.97 4.36 -11.33
CA GLY A 171 -3.73 5.49 -10.43
C GLY A 171 -2.58 5.28 -9.45
N LEU A 172 -2.52 6.11 -8.42
CA LEU A 172 -1.52 6.03 -7.36
C LEU A 172 -2.12 6.32 -5.99
N ILE A 173 -1.46 5.82 -4.95
CA ILE A 173 -1.76 6.09 -3.55
C ILE A 173 -0.60 6.87 -2.97
N ASN A 174 -0.83 8.08 -2.49
CA ASN A 174 0.18 8.91 -1.85
C ASN A 174 -0.18 9.16 -0.39
N VAL A 175 0.64 8.67 0.51
CA VAL A 175 0.53 8.91 1.95
C VAL A 175 1.27 10.19 2.28
N ILE A 176 0.56 11.17 2.81
CA ILE A 176 1.13 12.44 3.28
C ILE A 176 1.40 12.31 4.78
N THR A 177 2.61 12.64 5.17
CA THR A 177 3.04 12.52 6.57
C THR A 177 2.78 13.80 7.36
N LYS A 178 2.55 13.63 8.66
CA LYS A 178 2.31 14.74 9.58
C LYS A 178 3.58 15.58 9.82
N ALA A 179 3.47 16.89 9.66
CA ALA A 179 4.46 17.86 10.12
C ALA A 179 4.30 18.14 11.63
N PRO A 180 5.27 18.81 12.30
CA PRO A 180 5.07 19.33 13.65
C PRO A 180 3.88 20.29 13.71
N ASN A 181 2.98 20.08 14.69
CA ASN A 181 1.80 20.94 14.89
C ASN A 181 2.20 22.37 15.23
N LEU A 182 1.30 23.33 14.99
CA LEU A 182 1.47 24.73 15.41
C LEU A 182 1.42 24.89 16.93
N LYS A 183 0.64 24.03 17.62
CA LYS A 183 0.51 24.01 19.08
C LYS A 183 1.35 22.87 19.66
N GLU A 184 1.97 23.16 20.81
CA GLU A 184 2.63 22.16 21.63
C GLU A 184 1.60 21.23 22.25
N GLY A 185 1.93 19.92 22.34
CA GLY A 185 1.06 18.91 22.90
C GLY A 185 1.05 17.63 22.07
N GLY A 186 0.24 16.67 22.47
CA GLY A 186 0.14 15.40 21.76
C GLY A 186 -0.69 14.39 22.51
N THR A 187 -0.54 13.12 22.15
CA THR A 187 -1.30 12.00 22.72
C THR A 187 -0.41 10.82 23.04
N VAL A 188 -0.76 10.12 24.12
CA VAL A 188 -0.25 8.78 24.42
C VAL A 188 -1.44 7.84 24.49
N SER A 189 -1.38 6.75 23.73
CA SER A 189 -2.47 5.78 23.65
C SER A 189 -1.98 4.37 23.96
N PHE A 190 -2.82 3.61 24.64
CA PHE A 190 -2.62 2.19 24.89
C PHE A 190 -3.81 1.42 24.34
N SER A 191 -3.56 0.23 23.82
CA SER A 191 -4.61 -0.63 23.28
C SER A 191 -4.39 -2.08 23.64
N ALA A 192 -5.49 -2.83 23.77
CA ALA A 192 -5.50 -4.27 23.98
C ALA A 192 -6.71 -4.89 23.26
N GLY A 193 -6.56 -6.09 22.74
CA GLY A 193 -7.63 -6.71 21.95
C GLY A 193 -7.55 -8.22 21.86
N THR A 194 -8.39 -8.77 21.01
CA THR A 194 -8.38 -10.21 20.67
C THR A 194 -7.03 -10.61 20.06
N ASN A 195 -6.72 -11.90 20.06
CA ASN A 195 -5.48 -12.47 19.54
C ASN A 195 -4.24 -11.88 20.23
N ALA A 196 -4.30 -11.73 21.56
CA ALA A 196 -3.25 -11.15 22.40
C ALA A 196 -2.72 -9.79 21.89
N ARG A 197 -3.53 -9.07 21.11
CA ARG A 197 -3.14 -7.78 20.55
C ARG A 197 -2.93 -6.75 21.64
N ILE A 198 -1.75 -6.15 21.65
CA ILE A 198 -1.39 -5.02 22.51
C ILE A 198 -0.71 -3.94 21.68
N GLY A 199 -0.87 -2.70 22.10
CA GLY A 199 -0.25 -1.55 21.43
C GLY A 199 0.00 -0.39 22.37
N ALA A 200 1.01 0.38 22.06
CA ALA A 200 1.30 1.67 22.71
C ALA A 200 1.77 2.66 21.64
N LYS A 201 1.18 3.85 21.65
CA LYS A 201 1.48 4.91 20.68
C LYS A 201 1.80 6.20 21.42
N MET A 202 2.69 7.00 20.86
CA MET A 202 2.97 8.36 21.30
C MET A 202 3.13 9.24 20.07
N ASP A 203 2.49 10.39 20.12
CA ASP A 203 2.59 11.46 19.14
C ASP A 203 2.65 12.79 19.91
N TYR A 204 3.78 13.47 19.86
CA TYR A 204 3.99 14.68 20.63
C TYR A 204 4.75 15.74 19.85
N THR A 205 4.23 16.95 19.82
CA THR A 205 4.87 18.12 19.23
C THR A 205 5.39 19.05 20.34
N ALA A 206 6.66 19.43 20.24
CA ALA A 206 7.29 20.46 21.03
C ALA A 206 7.66 21.67 20.15
N ARG A 207 7.55 22.87 20.69
CA ARG A 207 7.93 24.08 19.98
C ARG A 207 8.91 24.95 20.80
N SER A 208 9.79 25.62 20.08
CA SER A 208 10.69 26.61 20.73
C SER A 208 9.90 27.87 21.12
N LYS A 209 10.36 28.57 22.17
CA LYS A 209 9.72 29.80 22.68
C LYS A 209 9.53 30.92 21.63
N ASN A 210 10.35 30.92 20.58
CA ASN A 210 10.24 31.88 19.47
C ASN A 210 9.49 31.34 18.28
N ASN A 211 8.83 30.17 18.41
CA ASN A 211 8.09 29.45 17.40
C ASN A 211 8.86 29.08 16.12
N LYS A 212 10.19 29.32 16.06
CA LYS A 212 10.99 29.01 14.87
C LYS A 212 11.31 27.54 14.69
N LEU A 213 11.37 26.77 15.77
CA LEU A 213 11.63 25.34 15.74
C LEU A 213 10.41 24.57 16.22
N GLY A 214 9.86 23.74 15.38
CA GLY A 214 8.87 22.71 15.73
C GLY A 214 9.51 21.34 15.63
N LEU A 215 9.27 20.48 16.61
CA LEU A 215 9.71 19.10 16.62
C LEU A 215 8.52 18.20 16.92
N ARG A 216 8.39 17.07 16.22
CA ARG A 216 7.37 16.07 16.47
C ARG A 216 8.02 14.72 16.65
N PHE A 217 7.73 14.09 17.78
CA PHE A 217 8.18 12.78 18.13
C PHE A 217 7.04 11.77 18.01
N LEU A 218 7.32 10.65 17.34
CA LEU A 218 6.38 9.56 17.09
C LEU A 218 6.98 8.25 17.58
N ALA A 219 6.19 7.46 18.32
CA ALA A 219 6.54 6.09 18.66
C ALA A 219 5.31 5.19 18.51
N ASP A 220 5.50 3.99 17.97
CA ASP A 220 4.46 2.96 17.85
C ASP A 220 5.04 1.61 18.21
N TYR A 221 4.38 0.93 19.12
CA TYR A 221 4.62 -0.47 19.45
C TYR A 221 3.34 -1.25 19.24
N LYS A 222 3.41 -2.33 18.50
CA LYS A 222 2.31 -3.28 18.31
C LYS A 222 2.86 -4.69 18.41
N ASP A 223 2.12 -5.53 19.09
CA ASP A 223 2.37 -6.96 19.15
C ASP A 223 1.03 -7.68 19.12
N HIS A 224 0.91 -8.72 18.30
CA HIS A 224 -0.27 -9.55 18.25
C HIS A 224 0.07 -10.96 17.79
N GLU A 225 -0.61 -11.92 18.35
CA GLU A 225 -0.77 -13.25 17.78
C GLU A 225 -1.88 -13.15 16.73
N GLY A 226 -1.68 -13.71 15.55
CA GLY A 226 -2.74 -13.75 14.53
C GLY A 226 -3.91 -14.62 14.97
N TRP A 227 -5.02 -14.51 14.27
CA TRP A 227 -6.18 -15.38 14.51
C TRP A 227 -5.99 -16.81 14.01
N ARG A 228 -4.95 -17.03 13.18
CA ARG A 228 -4.54 -18.35 12.71
C ARG A 228 -3.45 -18.95 13.58
N TRP A 229 -3.25 -20.24 13.48
CA TRP A 229 -2.41 -21.02 14.41
C TRP A 229 -0.96 -20.60 14.56
N VAL A 230 -0.34 -19.98 13.57
CA VAL A 230 1.08 -19.56 13.61
C VAL A 230 1.29 -18.16 13.05
N ASP A 231 0.27 -17.38 13.08
CA ASP A 231 0.28 -16.02 12.59
C ASP A 231 0.58 -15.06 13.75
N GLY A 232 1.33 -14.01 13.49
CA GLY A 232 1.65 -13.00 14.49
C GLY A 232 2.67 -12.01 13.99
N GLN A 233 2.67 -10.81 14.58
CA GLN A 233 3.58 -9.74 14.19
C GLN A 233 3.88 -8.80 15.36
N GLU A 234 5.16 -8.49 15.53
CA GLU A 234 5.64 -7.39 16.36
C GLU A 234 6.15 -6.26 15.46
N THR A 235 5.77 -5.03 15.77
CA THR A 235 6.22 -3.84 15.08
C THR A 235 6.68 -2.79 16.09
N VAL A 236 7.86 -2.22 15.88
CA VAL A 236 8.38 -1.09 16.64
C VAL A 236 8.74 0.02 15.68
N PHE A 237 8.17 1.18 15.85
CA PHE A 237 8.50 2.39 15.08
C PHE A 237 8.93 3.52 16.00
N LEU A 238 9.99 4.22 15.60
CA LEU A 238 10.42 5.47 16.21
C LEU A 238 10.65 6.51 15.11
N GLY A 239 10.06 7.67 15.25
CA GLY A 239 10.16 8.77 14.30
C GLY A 239 10.40 10.11 14.96
N LEU A 240 11.15 10.95 14.31
CA LEU A 240 11.35 12.35 14.67
C LEU A 240 11.25 13.20 13.41
N SER A 241 10.38 14.18 13.40
CA SER A 241 10.32 15.20 12.35
C SER A 241 10.51 16.59 12.95
N GLY A 242 10.95 17.53 12.12
CA GLY A 242 11.14 18.90 12.56
C GLY A 242 11.08 19.91 11.43
N THR A 243 10.68 21.12 11.78
CA THR A 243 10.72 22.30 10.91
C THR A 243 11.48 23.41 11.60
N TYR A 244 12.24 24.18 10.82
CA TYR A 244 12.97 25.33 11.32
C TYR A 244 12.85 26.53 10.36
N ASP A 245 12.33 27.64 10.85
CA ASP A 245 12.21 28.89 10.11
C ASP A 245 13.49 29.69 10.22
N PHE A 246 14.36 29.60 9.20
CA PHE A 246 15.59 30.39 9.12
C PHE A 246 15.27 31.89 9.02
N THR A 247 14.30 32.21 8.17
CA THR A 247 13.71 33.54 7.98
C THR A 247 12.20 33.36 7.77
N GLU A 248 11.45 34.45 7.67
CA GLU A 248 10.02 34.46 7.33
C GLU A 248 9.75 33.80 5.98
N ASN A 249 10.74 33.77 5.07
CA ASN A 249 10.62 33.26 3.72
C ASN A 249 11.37 31.93 3.50
N THR A 250 12.11 31.44 4.49
CA THR A 250 12.96 30.24 4.31
C THR A 250 12.74 29.26 5.45
N GLN A 251 12.26 28.08 5.11
CA GLN A 251 12.02 26.99 6.06
C GLN A 251 12.80 25.75 5.66
N GLY A 252 13.45 25.13 6.62
CA GLY A 252 14.00 23.77 6.50
C GLY A 252 13.12 22.78 7.22
N SER A 253 13.10 21.54 6.72
CA SER A 253 12.42 20.41 7.35
C SER A 253 13.28 19.17 7.34
N PHE A 254 13.04 18.29 8.28
CA PHE A 254 13.63 16.94 8.28
C PHE A 254 12.66 15.94 8.89
N MET A 255 12.83 14.69 8.50
CA MET A 255 12.15 13.54 9.10
C MET A 255 13.09 12.34 9.07
N VAL A 256 13.22 11.67 10.19
CA VAL A 256 13.98 10.42 10.33
C VAL A 256 13.12 9.40 11.05
N GLY A 257 13.17 8.16 10.60
CA GLY A 257 12.46 7.07 11.24
C GLY A 257 13.17 5.74 11.13
N ASP A 258 12.93 4.89 12.12
CA ASP A 258 13.36 3.49 12.19
C ASP A 258 12.12 2.63 12.47
N ASN A 259 11.87 1.66 11.61
CA ASN A 259 10.78 0.71 11.75
C ASN A 259 11.31 -0.72 11.72
N GLN A 260 11.03 -1.46 12.77
CA GLN A 260 11.39 -2.87 12.89
C GLN A 260 10.13 -3.70 12.92
N GLN A 261 10.09 -4.72 12.07
CA GLN A 261 8.99 -5.67 12.02
C GLN A 261 9.53 -7.08 12.16
N LYS A 262 8.91 -7.86 13.03
CA LYS A 262 9.18 -9.29 13.22
C LYS A 262 7.87 -10.05 13.20
N GLY A 263 7.89 -11.28 12.68
CA GLY A 263 6.67 -12.08 12.66
C GLY A 263 6.77 -13.36 11.88
N PHE A 264 5.63 -13.91 11.56
CA PHE A 264 5.50 -15.11 10.75
C PHE A 264 4.95 -14.72 9.37
N PRO A 265 5.67 -15.01 8.28
CA PRO A 265 5.25 -14.59 6.94
C PRO A 265 4.08 -15.38 6.38
N SER A 266 3.36 -16.14 7.18
CA SER A 266 2.30 -16.98 6.70
C SER A 266 0.97 -16.26 6.62
N GLN A 267 0.52 -16.02 5.41
CA GLN A 267 -0.75 -15.37 5.18
C GLN A 267 -1.55 -15.95 4.04
N ARG A 268 -1.02 -16.98 3.43
CA ARG A 268 -1.77 -17.66 2.39
C ARG A 268 -2.72 -18.64 3.05
N ALA A 269 -4.00 -18.50 2.75
CA ALA A 269 -4.93 -19.57 3.02
C ALA A 269 -4.47 -20.82 2.30
N THR A 270 -4.65 -21.93 2.98
CA THR A 270 -4.48 -23.23 2.34
C THR A 270 -5.73 -23.55 1.55
N TRP A 271 -5.59 -23.76 0.25
CA TRP A 271 -6.72 -24.03 -0.63
C TRP A 271 -6.69 -25.44 -1.15
N SER A 272 -7.85 -26.05 -1.22
CA SER A 272 -8.09 -27.21 -2.04
C SER A 272 -8.95 -26.84 -3.24
N PHE A 273 -8.59 -27.35 -4.41
CA PHE A 273 -9.36 -27.12 -5.63
C PHE A 273 -10.14 -28.40 -5.96
N GLU A 274 -11.44 -28.27 -6.11
CA GLU A 274 -12.24 -29.26 -6.82
C GLU A 274 -12.32 -28.85 -8.30
N ARG A 275 -11.89 -29.74 -9.18
CA ARG A 275 -12.24 -29.65 -10.58
C ARG A 275 -13.62 -30.28 -10.73
N THR A 276 -14.60 -29.48 -11.02
CA THR A 276 -15.86 -29.97 -11.53
C THR A 276 -15.72 -29.95 -13.04
N PRO A 277 -15.61 -31.12 -13.70
CA PRO A 277 -15.71 -31.18 -15.14
C PRO A 277 -17.07 -30.60 -15.54
N THR A 278 -17.07 -29.53 -16.31
CA THR A 278 -18.29 -28.88 -16.77
C THR A 278 -18.18 -28.79 -18.28
N ASP A 279 -19.19 -29.25 -18.98
CA ASP A 279 -19.36 -29.04 -20.40
C ASP A 279 -19.74 -27.55 -20.57
N LEU A 280 -18.80 -26.73 -21.01
CA LEU A 280 -18.99 -25.27 -21.13
C LEU A 280 -19.45 -24.86 -22.53
N ASN A 281 -19.13 -25.64 -23.54
CA ASN A 281 -19.53 -25.39 -24.92
C ASN A 281 -20.79 -26.16 -25.35
N GLY A 282 -21.28 -27.12 -24.53
CA GLY A 282 -22.48 -27.91 -24.79
C GLY A 282 -22.30 -29.02 -25.82
N ASP A 283 -21.07 -29.49 -26.07
CA ASP A 283 -20.80 -30.56 -27.07
C ASP A 283 -20.88 -31.98 -26.49
N GLY A 284 -21.10 -32.09 -25.19
CA GLY A 284 -21.32 -33.38 -24.50
C GLY A 284 -20.07 -34.00 -23.90
N ASP A 285 -18.93 -33.32 -23.95
CA ASP A 285 -17.75 -33.72 -23.18
C ASP A 285 -17.34 -32.66 -22.14
N THR A 286 -16.30 -32.92 -21.38
CA THR A 286 -15.83 -32.01 -20.29
C THR A 286 -14.40 -31.55 -20.54
N VAL A 287 -13.93 -31.69 -21.78
CA VAL A 287 -12.64 -31.22 -22.26
C VAL A 287 -12.90 -30.08 -23.24
N ASP A 288 -13.50 -29.04 -22.73
CA ASP A 288 -13.82 -27.88 -23.53
C ASP A 288 -12.56 -27.12 -23.96
N ASN A 289 -12.41 -27.02 -25.26
CA ASN A 289 -11.39 -26.23 -25.91
C ASN A 289 -12.09 -25.11 -26.69
N VAL A 290 -12.61 -24.12 -25.99
CA VAL A 290 -13.20 -22.96 -26.63
C VAL A 290 -12.05 -22.02 -26.97
N ASP A 291 -11.83 -21.78 -28.25
CA ASP A 291 -10.77 -20.89 -28.78
C ASP A 291 -9.33 -21.21 -28.30
N GLY A 292 -9.02 -22.46 -28.05
CA GLY A 292 -7.70 -22.88 -27.58
C GLY A 292 -7.52 -22.83 -26.07
N VAL A 293 -8.55 -22.45 -25.33
CA VAL A 293 -8.56 -22.35 -23.87
C VAL A 293 -9.25 -23.58 -23.29
N ASN A 294 -8.52 -24.38 -22.50
CA ASN A 294 -9.11 -25.47 -21.71
C ASN A 294 -9.89 -24.88 -20.52
N GLU A 295 -11.17 -24.66 -20.68
CA GLU A 295 -12.04 -24.17 -19.63
C GLU A 295 -12.41 -25.30 -18.67
N SER A 296 -11.71 -25.42 -17.58
CA SER A 296 -12.19 -26.21 -16.44
C SER A 296 -12.65 -25.27 -15.36
N ASN A 297 -13.94 -25.28 -15.01
CA ASN A 297 -14.45 -24.64 -13.83
C ASN A 297 -13.75 -25.24 -12.61
N THR A 298 -12.77 -24.53 -12.10
CA THR A 298 -12.08 -24.91 -10.87
C THR A 298 -12.69 -24.08 -9.75
N ARG A 299 -13.41 -24.72 -8.84
CA ARG A 299 -13.91 -24.09 -7.62
C ARG A 299 -13.01 -24.46 -6.45
N TYR A 300 -12.88 -23.51 -5.50
CA TYR A 300 -12.31 -23.85 -4.21
C TYR A 300 -13.27 -24.78 -3.46
N ASN A 301 -12.76 -25.92 -3.01
CA ASN A 301 -13.44 -26.72 -2.02
C ASN A 301 -12.62 -26.69 -0.74
N ASN A 302 -12.92 -25.73 0.13
CA ASN A 302 -12.27 -25.59 1.42
C ASN A 302 -13.13 -26.16 2.56
N SER A 303 -14.19 -26.89 2.27
CA SER A 303 -15.14 -27.38 3.25
C SER A 303 -14.49 -28.28 4.34
N PHE A 304 -13.35 -28.87 4.05
CA PHE A 304 -12.60 -29.71 4.99
C PHE A 304 -11.41 -28.98 5.65
N ILE A 305 -11.07 -27.76 5.22
CA ILE A 305 -9.94 -26.98 5.78
C ILE A 305 -10.48 -26.01 6.82
N PRO A 306 -10.10 -26.13 8.10
CA PRO A 306 -10.45 -25.13 9.09
C PRO A 306 -9.98 -23.73 8.66
N LYS A 307 -10.79 -22.70 8.88
CA LYS A 307 -10.46 -21.32 8.50
C LYS A 307 -9.19 -20.80 9.19
N GLU A 308 -8.89 -21.33 10.38
CA GLU A 308 -7.69 -21.04 11.16
C GLU A 308 -6.44 -21.75 10.66
N TYR A 309 -6.59 -22.71 9.74
CA TYR A 309 -5.47 -23.51 9.25
C TYR A 309 -4.51 -22.69 8.41
N VAL A 310 -3.22 -22.89 8.63
CA VAL A 310 -2.14 -22.24 7.89
C VAL A 310 -1.20 -23.29 7.33
N SER A 311 -0.84 -23.19 6.08
CA SER A 311 0.11 -24.10 5.42
C SER A 311 1.58 -23.78 5.76
N SER A 312 1.84 -23.31 6.96
CA SER A 312 3.13 -22.79 7.39
C SER A 312 3.52 -23.31 8.77
N THR A 313 4.76 -23.11 9.17
CA THR A 313 5.29 -23.61 10.45
C THR A 313 5.64 -22.48 11.41
N ALA A 314 5.57 -22.74 12.72
CA ALA A 314 5.90 -21.78 13.78
C ALA A 314 7.39 -21.35 13.77
N GLY A 315 8.28 -22.14 13.11
CA GLY A 315 9.70 -21.80 12.96
C GLY A 315 10.00 -20.78 11.85
N ASN A 316 8.99 -20.27 11.19
CA ASN A 316 9.16 -19.24 10.17
C ASN A 316 9.69 -17.94 10.78
N ILE A 317 10.54 -17.26 10.04
CA ILE A 317 11.16 -16.01 10.46
C ILE A 317 10.85 -14.95 9.40
N PHE A 318 10.36 -13.83 9.86
CA PHE A 318 10.32 -12.59 9.14
C PHE A 318 10.97 -11.52 10.03
N ASP A 319 11.98 -10.86 9.52
CA ASP A 319 12.69 -9.77 10.20
C ASP A 319 12.97 -8.69 9.16
N SER A 320 12.46 -7.49 9.38
CA SER A 320 12.58 -6.36 8.47
C SER A 320 12.94 -5.09 9.24
N ASP A 321 14.04 -4.48 8.86
CA ASP A 321 14.49 -3.18 9.33
C ASP A 321 14.33 -2.16 8.21
N ASN A 322 13.58 -1.07 8.48
CA ASN A 322 13.37 0.01 7.53
C ASN A 322 13.80 1.33 8.17
N ASN A 323 14.75 2.00 7.54
CA ASN A 323 15.28 3.28 8.00
C ASN A 323 15.12 4.32 6.91
N PHE A 324 14.70 5.52 7.27
CA PHE A 324 14.59 6.60 6.31
C PHE A 324 15.04 7.95 6.88
N LEU A 325 15.50 8.78 5.98
CA LEU A 325 15.80 10.21 6.23
C LEU A 325 15.24 11.02 5.08
N THR A 326 14.41 12.00 5.40
CA THR A 326 13.94 13.01 4.47
C THR A 326 14.43 14.37 4.95
N VAL A 327 14.93 15.20 4.04
CA VAL A 327 15.27 16.59 4.28
C VAL A 327 14.59 17.48 3.25
N GLY A 328 14.13 18.65 3.68
CA GLY A 328 13.47 19.61 2.82
C GLY A 328 14.01 21.01 3.03
N LEU A 329 14.00 21.82 1.99
CA LEU A 329 14.25 23.25 2.03
C LEU A 329 13.27 23.96 1.13
N ARG A 330 12.61 24.97 1.66
CA ARG A 330 11.71 25.85 0.92
C ARG A 330 12.17 27.28 1.07
N HIS A 331 12.13 28.03 -0.03
CA HIS A 331 12.34 29.46 -0.05
C HIS A 331 11.28 30.15 -0.89
N SER A 332 10.60 31.15 -0.35
CA SER A 332 9.62 31.99 -1.04
C SER A 332 10.28 33.31 -1.40
N PHE A 333 10.42 33.57 -2.70
CA PHE A 333 10.91 34.85 -3.22
C PHE A 333 9.82 35.93 -3.14
N SER A 334 8.56 35.49 -3.28
CA SER A 334 7.35 36.32 -3.13
C SER A 334 6.17 35.41 -2.78
N ASP A 335 4.98 35.97 -2.60
CA ASP A 335 3.73 35.18 -2.37
C ASP A 335 3.37 34.27 -3.54
N THR A 336 3.90 34.57 -4.74
CA THR A 336 3.61 33.78 -5.96
C THR A 336 4.81 33.03 -6.51
N HIS A 337 6.00 33.14 -5.91
CA HIS A 337 7.19 32.45 -6.39
C HIS A 337 7.94 31.75 -5.27
N ASN A 338 8.01 30.43 -5.31
CA ASN A 338 8.75 29.66 -4.34
C ASN A 338 9.49 28.48 -4.98
N ILE A 339 10.65 28.14 -4.42
CA ILE A 339 11.46 26.99 -4.78
C ILE A 339 11.48 25.99 -3.61
N GLN A 340 11.41 24.72 -3.93
CA GLN A 340 11.35 23.65 -2.95
C GLN A 340 12.31 22.53 -3.35
N TYR A 341 13.14 22.13 -2.42
CA TYR A 341 13.98 20.95 -2.53
C TYR A 341 13.57 19.90 -1.52
N LYS A 342 13.54 18.64 -1.93
CA LYS A 342 13.33 17.48 -1.06
C LYS A 342 14.30 16.37 -1.43
N GLY A 343 15.03 15.86 -0.44
CA GLY A 343 15.90 14.69 -0.57
C GLY A 343 15.45 13.60 0.40
N THR A 344 15.29 12.37 -0.08
CA THR A 344 14.91 11.21 0.74
C THR A 344 15.86 10.05 0.49
N ILE A 345 16.33 9.45 1.57
CA ILE A 345 17.06 8.18 1.56
C ILE A 345 16.25 7.18 2.36
N HIS A 346 16.00 6.02 1.76
CA HIS A 346 15.29 4.92 2.38
C HIS A 346 16.12 3.64 2.25
N ASP A 347 16.32 2.91 3.34
CA ASP A 347 17.10 1.66 3.39
C ASP A 347 16.26 0.59 4.07
N THR A 348 16.03 -0.52 3.38
CA THR A 348 15.32 -1.69 3.89
C THR A 348 16.24 -2.89 3.87
N ASP A 349 16.38 -3.55 5.01
CA ASP A 349 17.06 -4.87 5.14
C ASP A 349 16.04 -5.89 5.63
N GLN A 350 15.90 -6.98 4.89
CA GLN A 350 14.90 -7.98 5.20
C GLN A 350 15.46 -9.39 5.15
N THR A 351 15.14 -10.17 6.15
CA THR A 351 15.40 -11.61 6.20
C THR A 351 14.08 -12.38 6.32
N VAL A 352 13.87 -13.30 5.40
CA VAL A 352 12.72 -14.20 5.40
C VAL A 352 13.21 -15.63 5.40
N SER A 353 12.74 -16.43 6.34
CA SER A 353 12.96 -17.87 6.35
C SER A 353 11.62 -18.53 6.62
N PHE A 354 11.15 -19.30 5.67
CA PHE A 354 9.84 -19.94 5.84
C PHE A 354 9.79 -21.32 5.22
N ARG A 355 8.92 -22.12 5.78
CA ARG A 355 8.43 -23.34 5.21
C ARG A 355 6.94 -23.22 4.97
N GLU A 356 6.53 -23.38 3.76
CA GLU A 356 5.13 -23.35 3.36
C GLU A 356 4.82 -24.51 2.42
N PHE A 357 3.55 -24.89 2.36
CA PHE A 357 3.03 -25.74 1.32
C PHE A 357 2.40 -24.86 0.26
N ASN A 358 3.01 -24.85 -0.92
CA ASN A 358 2.54 -24.02 -2.02
C ASN A 358 1.22 -24.53 -2.59
N THR A 359 0.57 -23.64 -3.32
CA THR A 359 -0.72 -23.83 -3.98
C THR A 359 -0.88 -25.21 -4.63
N PHE A 360 -2.00 -25.77 -4.39
CA PHE A 360 -2.43 -27.11 -4.78
C PHE A 360 -2.51 -27.29 -6.28
N SER A 361 -1.97 -28.36 -6.76
CA SER A 361 -2.30 -28.89 -8.07
C SER A 361 -3.17 -30.14 -7.89
N PRO A 362 -4.47 -30.08 -8.14
CA PRO A 362 -5.33 -31.25 -8.05
C PRO A 362 -5.09 -32.27 -9.16
N ASN A 363 -4.06 -32.06 -9.96
CA ASN A 363 -3.74 -32.94 -11.08
C ASN A 363 -2.87 -34.12 -10.67
N SER A 364 -3.01 -34.64 -9.49
CA SER A 364 -2.35 -35.86 -9.18
C SER A 364 -3.32 -37.01 -9.44
N ALA A 365 -3.03 -37.78 -10.46
CA ALA A 365 -3.37 -39.19 -10.49
C ALA A 365 -2.68 -39.93 -9.31
N ASP A 366 -2.33 -39.22 -8.25
CA ASP A 366 -1.67 -39.72 -7.06
C ASP A 366 -2.75 -40.29 -6.14
N PRO A 367 -2.76 -41.59 -5.91
CA PRO A 367 -3.80 -42.28 -5.13
C PRO A 367 -3.81 -41.88 -3.64
N GLY A 368 -2.93 -40.97 -3.21
CA GLY A 368 -2.80 -40.55 -1.81
C GLY A 368 -3.44 -39.22 -1.45
N ASN A 369 -4.30 -38.63 -2.30
CA ASN A 369 -4.90 -37.31 -2.03
C ASN A 369 -3.85 -36.21 -1.67
N LYS A 370 -2.72 -36.24 -2.36
CA LYS A 370 -1.68 -35.23 -2.20
C LYS A 370 -2.20 -33.86 -2.58
N ILE A 371 -2.06 -32.90 -1.69
CA ILE A 371 -2.57 -31.55 -1.90
C ILE A 371 -1.45 -30.60 -2.34
N SER A 372 -0.26 -30.69 -1.74
CA SER A 372 0.83 -29.74 -2.01
C SER A 372 2.22 -30.28 -1.68
N ASP A 373 3.23 -29.65 -2.28
CA ASP A 373 4.65 -29.87 -2.00
C ASP A 373 5.16 -28.80 -1.02
N SER A 374 6.06 -29.19 -0.11
CA SER A 374 6.73 -28.23 0.75
C SER A 374 7.71 -27.36 -0.03
N ASN A 375 7.76 -26.09 0.37
CA ASN A 375 8.72 -25.11 -0.10
C ASN A 375 9.48 -24.55 1.10
N ASN A 376 10.77 -24.82 1.17
CA ASN A 376 11.64 -24.33 2.24
C ASN A 376 12.52 -23.24 1.65
N THR A 377 12.33 -22.01 2.09
CA THR A 377 13.00 -20.84 1.52
C THR A 377 13.68 -20.05 2.62
N TRP A 378 14.88 -19.61 2.36
CA TRP A 378 15.55 -18.54 3.08
C TRP A 378 15.96 -17.48 2.07
N GLN A 379 15.68 -16.22 2.38
CA GLN A 379 16.02 -15.08 1.55
C GLN A 379 16.44 -13.92 2.45
N ASN A 380 17.53 -13.26 2.06
CA ASN A 380 17.90 -11.96 2.59
C ASN A 380 17.96 -10.98 1.43
N SER A 381 17.29 -9.86 1.56
CA SER A 381 17.23 -8.81 0.55
C SER A 381 17.48 -7.44 1.18
N ARG A 382 18.07 -6.57 0.39
CA ARG A 382 18.24 -5.17 0.73
C ARG A 382 17.79 -4.30 -0.41
N THR A 383 17.06 -3.24 -0.08
CA THR A 383 16.69 -2.18 -1.01
C THR A 383 17.12 -0.85 -0.44
N ARG A 384 17.72 -0.01 -1.28
CA ARG A 384 18.03 1.38 -0.96
C ARG A 384 17.50 2.25 -2.07
N ASP A 385 16.69 3.20 -1.69
CA ASP A 385 16.15 4.25 -2.55
C ASP A 385 16.75 5.59 -2.14
N GLU A 386 17.18 6.37 -3.12
CA GLU A 386 17.62 7.74 -2.94
C GLU A 386 16.91 8.62 -3.97
N VAL A 387 16.14 9.59 -3.49
CA VAL A 387 15.30 10.44 -4.35
C VAL A 387 15.53 11.91 -4.02
N HIS A 388 15.81 12.71 -5.05
CA HIS A 388 15.95 14.14 -4.97
C HIS A 388 14.90 14.79 -5.87
N THR A 389 14.18 15.76 -5.36
CA THR A 389 13.18 16.53 -6.10
C THR A 389 13.44 18.01 -5.91
N LEU A 390 13.44 18.75 -7.00
CA LEU A 390 13.52 20.20 -7.04
C LEU A 390 12.31 20.74 -7.81
N ASN A 391 11.52 21.57 -7.14
CA ASN A 391 10.33 22.20 -7.70
C ASN A 391 10.49 23.71 -7.66
N ASP A 392 10.15 24.40 -8.73
CA ASP A 392 10.02 25.83 -8.83
C ASP A 392 8.57 26.16 -9.20
N ILE A 393 7.87 26.87 -8.33
CA ILE A 393 6.45 27.19 -8.46
C ILE A 393 6.32 28.70 -8.66
N ILE A 394 5.74 29.08 -9.80
CA ILE A 394 5.65 30.47 -10.23
C ILE A 394 4.21 30.83 -10.58
N GLY A 395 3.62 31.76 -9.84
CA GLY A 395 2.34 32.37 -10.17
C GLY A 395 2.54 33.67 -10.96
N PHE A 396 1.89 33.81 -12.10
CA PHE A 396 1.91 35.03 -12.90
C PHE A 396 0.60 35.24 -13.65
N GLN A 397 0.43 36.41 -14.28
CA GLN A 397 -0.75 36.74 -15.08
C GLN A 397 -0.34 37.16 -16.51
N THR A 398 -1.15 36.74 -17.47
CA THR A 398 -1.05 37.15 -18.87
C THR A 398 -2.39 37.74 -19.31
N GLY A 399 -2.51 39.06 -19.20
CA GLY A 399 -3.82 39.72 -19.32
C GLY A 399 -4.75 39.32 -18.20
N ASP A 400 -5.93 38.81 -18.54
CA ASP A 400 -6.93 38.31 -17.57
C ASP A 400 -6.74 36.83 -17.20
N VAL A 401 -5.68 36.18 -17.73
CA VAL A 401 -5.39 34.77 -17.49
C VAL A 401 -4.38 34.64 -16.36
N ARG A 402 -4.72 33.90 -15.31
CA ARG A 402 -3.83 33.57 -14.19
C ARG A 402 -3.20 32.21 -14.41
N HIS A 403 -1.89 32.15 -14.20
CA HIS A 403 -1.07 30.93 -14.33
C HIS A 403 -0.51 30.52 -12.99
N GLN A 404 -0.40 29.22 -12.78
CA GLN A 404 0.31 28.62 -11.66
C GLN A 404 1.19 27.50 -12.23
N LEU A 405 2.43 27.88 -12.56
CA LEU A 405 3.40 27.06 -13.27
C LEU A 405 4.30 26.34 -12.27
N LEU A 406 4.43 25.02 -12.44
CA LEU A 406 5.37 24.16 -11.74
C LEU A 406 6.42 23.66 -12.73
N LEU A 407 7.70 23.94 -12.45
CA LEU A 407 8.85 23.38 -13.13
C LEU A 407 9.52 22.39 -12.17
N GLY A 408 9.69 21.14 -12.56
CA GLY A 408 10.23 20.12 -11.67
C GLY A 408 11.33 19.29 -12.30
N TYR A 409 12.28 18.92 -11.45
CA TYR A 409 13.29 17.91 -11.72
C TYR A 409 13.31 16.90 -10.58
N ARG A 410 13.32 15.63 -10.94
CA ARG A 410 13.42 14.53 -9.97
C ARG A 410 14.47 13.53 -10.46
N LYS A 411 15.37 13.16 -9.54
CA LYS A 411 16.29 12.05 -9.69
C LYS A 411 15.97 10.97 -8.67
N ALA A 412 15.84 9.73 -9.14
CA ALA A 412 15.60 8.57 -8.29
C ALA A 412 16.60 7.46 -8.61
N GLU A 413 17.32 7.02 -7.59
CA GLU A 413 18.25 5.90 -7.67
C GLU A 413 17.77 4.78 -6.74
N THR A 414 17.58 3.58 -7.27
CA THR A 414 17.19 2.40 -6.49
C THR A 414 18.22 1.31 -6.66
N VAL A 415 18.70 0.77 -5.54
CA VAL A 415 19.52 -0.43 -5.50
C VAL A 415 18.75 -1.50 -4.75
N ALA A 416 18.21 -2.48 -5.48
CA ALA A 416 17.49 -3.60 -4.89
C ALA A 416 18.21 -4.90 -5.17
N GLY A 417 18.24 -5.82 -4.21
CA GLY A 417 18.82 -7.13 -4.47
C GLY A 417 18.82 -8.09 -3.31
N GLY A 418 18.92 -9.37 -3.64
CA GLY A 418 19.13 -10.44 -2.69
C GLY A 418 20.60 -10.52 -2.28
N LEU A 419 20.87 -10.59 -0.98
CA LEU A 419 22.17 -10.98 -0.45
C LEU A 419 22.34 -12.49 -0.46
N GLY A 420 21.27 -13.24 -0.69
CA GLY A 420 21.21 -14.68 -0.86
C GLY A 420 19.77 -15.17 -0.87
N SER A 421 19.51 -16.15 -1.71
CA SER A 421 18.24 -16.89 -1.71
C SER A 421 18.54 -18.37 -1.84
N TYR A 422 18.01 -19.16 -0.93
CA TYR A 422 18.17 -20.62 -0.90
C TYR A 422 16.78 -21.25 -0.85
N ARG A 423 16.56 -22.25 -1.71
CA ARG A 423 15.27 -22.90 -1.81
C ARG A 423 15.43 -24.41 -1.99
N LEU A 424 14.67 -25.19 -1.22
CA LEU A 424 14.53 -26.62 -1.36
C LEU A 424 13.04 -27.00 -1.42
N ARG A 425 12.65 -27.77 -2.41
CA ARG A 425 11.26 -28.18 -2.65
C ARG A 425 11.04 -29.65 -2.37
N GLY A 426 9.97 -29.98 -1.65
CA GLY A 426 9.56 -31.36 -1.41
C GLY A 426 9.16 -32.11 -2.70
N GLY A 427 8.65 -31.40 -3.71
CA GLY A 427 8.29 -31.98 -5.01
C GLY A 427 9.46 -32.47 -5.86
N ASN A 428 10.66 -31.95 -5.65
CA ASN A 428 11.87 -32.35 -6.38
C ASN A 428 12.61 -33.49 -5.66
N ALA A 429 12.81 -34.62 -6.34
CA ALA A 429 13.42 -35.80 -5.74
C ALA A 429 14.86 -35.58 -5.21
N GLY A 430 15.67 -34.78 -5.92
CA GLY A 430 17.02 -34.44 -5.49
C GLY A 430 17.01 -33.52 -4.28
N GLU A 431 16.13 -32.55 -4.24
CA GLU A 431 15.98 -31.61 -3.13
C GLU A 431 15.39 -32.30 -1.89
N ARG A 432 14.48 -33.29 -2.06
CA ARG A 432 14.00 -34.15 -0.97
C ARG A 432 15.13 -34.92 -0.30
N ALA A 433 16.00 -35.56 -1.10
CA ALA A 433 17.12 -36.30 -0.55
C ALA A 433 18.05 -35.41 0.31
N ILE A 434 18.17 -34.13 -0.02
CA ILE A 434 18.90 -33.14 0.78
C ILE A 434 18.15 -32.88 2.10
N LEU A 435 16.84 -32.67 2.07
CA LEU A 435 16.03 -32.48 3.28
C LEU A 435 16.08 -33.69 4.19
N ASP A 436 16.06 -34.91 3.62
CA ASP A 436 16.19 -36.17 4.36
C ASP A 436 17.57 -36.30 5.03
N ASP A 437 18.64 -35.90 4.35
CA ASP A 437 19.98 -35.87 4.91
C ASP A 437 20.12 -34.86 6.06
N ILE A 438 19.54 -33.67 5.91
CA ILE A 438 19.46 -32.67 7.00
C ILE A 438 18.69 -33.26 8.19
N SER A 439 17.54 -33.89 7.93
CA SER A 439 16.72 -34.53 8.95
C SER A 439 17.50 -35.61 9.71
N ALA A 440 18.19 -36.50 8.99
CA ALA A 440 18.99 -37.56 9.58
C ALA A 440 20.13 -37.06 10.47
N ARG A 441 20.77 -35.94 10.08
CA ARG A 441 21.88 -35.36 10.84
C ARG A 441 21.46 -34.51 12.03
N THR A 442 20.31 -33.86 11.96
CA THR A 442 19.87 -32.85 12.94
C THR A 442 18.76 -33.33 13.86
N GLY A 443 18.06 -34.42 13.47
CA GLY A 443 16.86 -34.88 14.15
C GLY A 443 15.62 -34.02 13.86
N LYS A 444 15.72 -33.02 12.96
CA LYS A 444 14.60 -32.17 12.54
C LYS A 444 13.62 -32.95 11.68
N VAL A 445 12.35 -32.59 11.75
CA VAL A 445 11.28 -33.20 10.98
C VAL A 445 10.88 -32.30 9.83
N PHE A 446 11.08 -32.75 8.60
CA PHE A 446 10.68 -32.04 7.38
C PHE A 446 9.66 -32.84 6.61
N ARG A 447 8.40 -32.36 6.58
CA ARG A 447 7.34 -32.95 5.78
C ARG A 447 7.50 -32.49 4.32
N HIS A 448 7.58 -33.41 3.37
CA HIS A 448 7.78 -33.07 1.96
C HIS A 448 6.47 -32.72 1.24
N PHE A 449 5.39 -33.36 1.65
CA PHE A 449 4.08 -33.25 1.04
C PHE A 449 3.03 -32.98 2.09
N LEU A 450 1.99 -32.27 1.70
CA LEU A 450 0.76 -32.12 2.45
C LEU A 450 -0.32 -32.97 1.77
N TYR A 451 -1.02 -33.79 2.54
CA TYR A 451 -2.12 -34.63 2.08
C TYR A 451 -3.44 -34.14 2.69
N GLN A 452 -4.55 -34.41 2.00
CA GLN A 452 -5.88 -34.10 2.53
C GLN A 452 -6.11 -34.82 3.87
N ASP A 453 -5.67 -36.06 3.97
CA ASP A 453 -5.79 -36.84 5.20
C ASP A 453 -5.01 -36.23 6.37
N ASP A 454 -3.90 -35.55 6.13
CA ASP A 454 -3.17 -34.82 7.17
C ASP A 454 -4.06 -33.74 7.82
N ILE A 455 -4.80 -32.99 7.01
CA ILE A 455 -5.70 -31.94 7.48
C ILE A 455 -6.90 -32.55 8.21
N LEU A 456 -7.53 -33.57 7.62
CA LEU A 456 -8.70 -34.25 8.19
C LEU A 456 -8.39 -34.95 9.50
N ASN A 457 -7.16 -35.46 9.67
CA ASN A 457 -6.70 -36.10 10.89
C ASN A 457 -6.09 -35.12 11.91
N GLY A 458 -6.14 -33.83 11.64
CA GLY A 458 -5.65 -32.79 12.55
C GLY A 458 -4.14 -32.82 12.76
N VAL A 459 -3.38 -33.24 11.74
CA VAL A 459 -1.92 -33.26 11.83
C VAL A 459 -1.38 -31.83 11.97
N GLU A 460 -0.64 -31.59 13.04
CA GLU A 460 -0.13 -30.27 13.42
C GLU A 460 1.13 -29.91 12.60
N ILE A 461 0.96 -29.56 11.32
CA ILE A 461 2.10 -29.23 10.42
C ILE A 461 2.89 -28.00 10.87
N TRP A 462 2.27 -27.12 11.67
CA TRP A 462 2.97 -25.95 12.22
C TRP A 462 4.05 -26.29 13.25
N LYS A 463 4.10 -27.53 13.72
CA LYS A 463 5.17 -28.05 14.57
C LYS A 463 6.36 -28.58 13.80
N ASP A 464 6.26 -28.69 12.46
CA ASP A 464 7.37 -29.12 11.64
C ASP A 464 8.53 -28.12 11.70
N ASP A 465 9.75 -28.61 11.61
CA ASP A 465 10.95 -27.77 11.65
C ASP A 465 11.18 -27.01 10.33
N VAL A 466 11.88 -25.89 10.43
CA VAL A 466 12.38 -25.12 9.28
C VAL A 466 13.89 -25.34 9.17
N PRO A 467 14.42 -25.63 7.96
CA PRO A 467 15.86 -25.70 7.78
C PRO A 467 16.52 -24.33 8.09
N SER A 468 17.58 -24.35 8.86
CA SER A 468 18.34 -23.13 9.15
C SER A 468 19.00 -22.56 7.89
N PRO A 469 19.32 -21.26 7.85
CA PRO A 469 20.05 -20.66 6.74
C PRO A 469 21.39 -21.37 6.43
N SER A 470 22.09 -21.85 7.46
CA SER A 470 23.34 -22.59 7.28
C SER A 470 23.14 -23.97 6.67
N GLU A 471 22.06 -24.66 7.03
CA GLU A 471 21.68 -25.94 6.44
C GLU A 471 21.29 -25.77 4.99
N LEU A 472 20.45 -24.78 4.66
CA LEU A 472 20.11 -24.48 3.27
C LEU A 472 21.31 -24.06 2.43
N ARG A 473 22.19 -23.22 2.98
CA ARG A 473 23.39 -22.73 2.30
C ARG A 473 24.38 -23.82 1.93
N SER A 474 24.51 -24.88 2.74
CA SER A 474 25.44 -25.98 2.50
C SER A 474 25.13 -26.80 1.24
N PHE A 475 23.90 -26.71 0.72
CA PHE A 475 23.43 -27.45 -0.45
C PHE A 475 23.12 -26.56 -1.66
N ALA A 476 23.31 -25.26 -1.53
CA ALA A 476 22.90 -24.28 -2.54
C ALA A 476 23.83 -24.23 -3.75
N SER A 477 23.94 -25.33 -4.50
CA SER A 477 24.61 -25.29 -5.80
C SER A 477 23.80 -24.68 -6.94
N ARG A 478 22.53 -24.29 -6.73
CA ARG A 478 21.63 -23.98 -7.85
C ARG A 478 20.73 -22.74 -7.74
N ASN A 479 20.58 -22.07 -6.60
CA ASN A 479 19.64 -20.94 -6.48
C ASN A 479 20.26 -19.72 -5.77
N ASN A 480 21.54 -19.47 -5.95
CA ASN A 480 22.16 -18.21 -5.54
C ASN A 480 21.74 -17.10 -6.52
N GLN A 481 20.55 -16.59 -6.37
CA GLN A 481 20.18 -15.31 -6.96
C GLN A 481 20.70 -14.21 -6.03
N ASN A 482 21.97 -13.89 -6.20
CA ASN A 482 22.56 -12.69 -5.60
C ASN A 482 22.48 -11.55 -6.61
N ASP A 483 21.33 -11.41 -7.23
CA ASP A 483 21.11 -10.40 -8.26
C ASP A 483 20.92 -9.04 -7.59
N ARG A 484 21.65 -8.06 -8.06
CA ARG A 484 21.40 -6.66 -7.73
C ARG A 484 20.86 -5.96 -8.96
N THR A 485 19.77 -5.24 -8.75
CA THR A 485 19.20 -4.36 -9.76
C THR A 485 19.48 -2.91 -9.36
N PHE A 486 20.11 -2.19 -10.25
CA PHE A 486 20.34 -0.76 -10.15
C PHE A 486 19.38 -0.08 -11.10
N THR A 487 18.55 0.80 -10.60
CA THR A 487 17.64 1.61 -11.39
C THR A 487 17.97 3.07 -11.14
N ASP A 488 18.19 3.81 -12.21
CA ASP A 488 18.47 5.25 -12.23
C ASP A 488 17.43 5.90 -13.14
N ILE A 489 16.70 6.90 -12.61
CA ILE A 489 15.61 7.58 -13.29
C ILE A 489 15.79 9.08 -13.12
N ASP A 490 15.94 9.79 -14.24
CA ASP A 490 15.87 11.24 -14.31
C ASP A 490 14.51 11.65 -14.90
N THR A 491 13.84 12.59 -14.26
CA THR A 491 12.51 13.05 -14.67
C THR A 491 12.49 14.57 -14.70
N PHE A 492 12.08 15.15 -15.82
CA PHE A 492 11.79 16.57 -15.97
C PHE A 492 10.29 16.73 -16.22
N TYR A 493 9.66 17.66 -15.53
CA TYR A 493 8.23 17.91 -15.72
C TYR A 493 7.88 19.38 -15.63
N VAL A 494 6.86 19.74 -16.39
CA VAL A 494 6.25 21.06 -16.40
C VAL A 494 4.75 20.89 -16.30
N THR A 495 4.14 21.60 -15.38
CA THR A 495 2.68 21.60 -15.20
C THR A 495 2.20 23.02 -15.03
N ASP A 496 1.20 23.45 -15.79
CA ASP A 496 0.58 24.76 -15.65
C ASP A 496 -0.92 24.62 -15.35
N ASN A 497 -1.35 25.21 -14.24
CA ASN A 497 -2.75 25.43 -13.95
C ASN A 497 -3.14 26.81 -14.46
N ILE A 498 -3.95 26.87 -15.49
CA ILE A 498 -4.34 28.05 -16.22
C ILE A 498 -5.78 28.40 -15.92
N TYR A 499 -6.02 29.56 -15.35
CA TYR A 499 -7.34 30.01 -14.91
C TYR A 499 -7.86 31.12 -15.82
N PHE A 500 -9.03 30.88 -16.40
CA PHE A 500 -9.71 31.78 -17.33
C PHE A 500 -11.05 32.23 -16.77
N MET A 501 -11.60 33.34 -17.32
CA MET A 501 -12.97 33.79 -17.05
C MET A 501 -13.24 33.95 -15.54
N GLU A 502 -12.36 34.60 -14.80
CA GLU A 502 -12.49 34.76 -13.34
C GLU A 502 -12.59 33.41 -12.63
N ASP A 503 -11.66 32.49 -12.98
CA ASP A 503 -11.57 31.12 -12.45
C ASP A 503 -12.80 30.23 -12.78
N ARG A 504 -13.60 30.61 -13.78
CA ARG A 504 -14.74 29.78 -14.22
C ARG A 504 -14.29 28.58 -15.06
N LEU A 505 -13.17 28.72 -15.78
CA LEU A 505 -12.54 27.64 -16.52
C LEU A 505 -11.11 27.48 -16.02
N ASN A 506 -10.75 26.32 -15.51
CA ASN A 506 -9.41 25.94 -15.17
C ASN A 506 -8.91 24.86 -16.13
N ILE A 507 -7.72 25.03 -16.70
CA ILE A 507 -7.06 24.05 -17.56
C ILE A 507 -5.75 23.65 -16.91
N LEU A 508 -5.56 22.34 -16.69
CA LEU A 508 -4.32 21.72 -16.31
C LEU A 508 -3.62 21.17 -17.55
N ALA A 509 -2.42 21.65 -17.83
CA ALA A 509 -1.57 21.12 -18.89
C ALA A 509 -0.25 20.66 -18.32
N GLY A 510 0.12 19.41 -18.55
CA GLY A 510 1.32 18.78 -18.03
C GLY A 510 2.10 18.04 -19.11
N ILE A 511 3.42 18.13 -19.05
CA ILE A 511 4.36 17.34 -19.84
C ILE A 511 5.47 16.83 -18.93
N ARG A 512 5.87 15.58 -19.11
CA ARG A 512 6.94 14.93 -18.37
C ARG A 512 7.84 14.16 -19.32
N HIS A 513 9.14 14.31 -19.15
CA HIS A 513 10.15 13.50 -19.83
C HIS A 513 10.92 12.67 -18.82
N ILE A 514 11.06 11.37 -19.11
CA ILE A 514 11.74 10.39 -18.26
C ILE A 514 12.88 9.76 -19.06
N ASP A 515 14.08 9.79 -18.49
CA ASP A 515 15.20 8.94 -18.88
C ASP A 515 15.41 7.87 -17.80
N PHE A 516 15.52 6.61 -18.19
CA PHE A 516 15.77 5.54 -17.22
C PHE A 516 16.87 4.58 -17.68
N THR A 517 17.61 4.06 -16.70
CA THR A 517 18.58 3.00 -16.89
C THR A 517 18.38 1.95 -15.79
N GLN A 518 18.20 0.70 -16.18
CA GLN A 518 18.14 -0.43 -15.26
C GLN A 518 19.23 -1.42 -15.60
N LYS A 519 20.03 -1.85 -14.61
CA LYS A 519 21.10 -2.84 -14.74
C LYS A 519 20.93 -3.92 -13.70
N SER A 520 20.90 -5.18 -14.13
CA SER A 520 20.92 -6.33 -13.23
C SER A 520 22.28 -6.98 -13.27
N THR A 521 22.89 -7.17 -12.10
CA THR A 521 24.20 -7.80 -11.96
C THR A 521 24.14 -9.00 -11.04
N LEU A 522 24.77 -10.10 -11.43
CA LEU A 522 25.04 -11.22 -10.52
C LEU A 522 26.18 -10.87 -9.54
N LEU A 523 26.20 -11.55 -8.39
CA LEU A 523 27.34 -11.50 -7.47
C LEU A 523 28.59 -11.99 -8.19
N GLY A 524 29.55 -11.07 -8.39
CA GLY A 524 30.75 -11.29 -9.21
C GLY A 524 30.92 -10.22 -10.30
N GLY A 525 29.97 -9.28 -10.44
CA GLY A 525 30.08 -8.13 -11.34
C GLY A 525 29.76 -8.44 -12.81
N ILE A 526 29.22 -9.63 -13.09
CA ILE A 526 28.77 -9.97 -14.45
C ILE A 526 27.40 -9.30 -14.67
N THR A 527 27.33 -8.37 -15.59
CA THR A 527 26.06 -7.73 -15.98
C THR A 527 25.23 -8.72 -16.80
N ASN A 528 24.07 -9.10 -16.28
CA ASN A 528 23.17 -10.04 -16.95
C ASN A 528 22.26 -9.36 -17.95
N ALA A 529 21.77 -8.18 -17.63
CA ALA A 529 20.87 -7.40 -18.48
C ALA A 529 21.08 -5.91 -18.23
N SER A 530 20.91 -5.11 -19.27
CA SER A 530 20.84 -3.65 -19.19
C SER A 530 19.70 -3.19 -20.06
N LEU A 531 18.76 -2.46 -19.45
CA LEU A 531 17.67 -1.81 -20.14
C LEU A 531 17.88 -0.30 -20.01
N LYS A 532 17.79 0.41 -21.12
CA LYS A 532 17.87 1.87 -21.16
C LYS A 532 16.79 2.40 -22.11
N GLY A 533 16.09 3.43 -21.68
CA GLY A 533 15.05 4.05 -22.50
C GLY A 533 14.68 5.41 -21.98
N ASN A 534 13.81 6.06 -22.72
CA ASN A 534 13.18 7.32 -22.35
C ASN A 534 11.73 7.33 -22.84
N ASP A 535 10.93 8.19 -22.25
CA ASP A 535 9.56 8.45 -22.68
C ASP A 535 9.12 9.87 -22.35
N THR A 536 8.07 10.33 -23.04
CA THR A 536 7.49 11.66 -22.81
C THR A 536 5.98 11.52 -22.69
N ASN A 537 5.45 11.85 -21.52
CA ASN A 537 4.05 11.72 -21.18
C ASN A 537 3.37 13.08 -21.11
N PHE A 538 2.06 13.09 -21.38
CA PHE A 538 1.23 14.28 -21.42
C PHE A 538 0.02 14.12 -20.53
N GLN A 539 -0.45 15.26 -20.02
CA GLN A 539 -1.73 15.36 -19.34
C GLN A 539 -2.39 16.67 -19.74
N LEU A 540 -3.65 16.58 -20.13
CA LEU A 540 -4.48 17.74 -20.40
C LEU A 540 -5.85 17.53 -19.80
N GLY A 541 -6.23 18.42 -18.90
CA GLY A 541 -7.53 18.37 -18.26
C GLY A 541 -8.15 19.75 -18.14
N GLY A 542 -9.46 19.78 -17.94
CA GLY A 542 -10.19 21.03 -17.74
C GLY A 542 -11.30 20.87 -16.71
N VAL A 543 -11.53 21.92 -15.93
CA VAL A 543 -12.66 22.06 -15.03
C VAL A 543 -13.46 23.29 -15.42
N TYR A 544 -14.74 23.11 -15.73
CA TYR A 544 -15.67 24.19 -16.02
C TYR A 544 -16.69 24.32 -14.91
N ARG A 545 -16.71 25.49 -14.26
CA ARG A 545 -17.67 25.84 -13.23
C ARG A 545 -19.04 26.13 -13.87
N ILE A 546 -19.96 25.16 -13.81
CA ILE A 546 -21.34 25.33 -14.30
C ILE A 546 -22.05 26.37 -13.44
N ASN A 547 -21.92 26.24 -12.11
CA ASN A 547 -22.38 27.19 -11.10
C ASN A 547 -21.50 27.09 -9.86
N GLU A 548 -21.81 27.82 -8.80
CA GLU A 548 -21.00 27.83 -7.56
C GLU A 548 -20.87 26.47 -6.88
N LYS A 549 -21.84 25.57 -7.12
CA LYS A 549 -21.93 24.26 -6.46
C LYS A 549 -21.59 23.08 -7.35
N VAL A 550 -21.53 23.24 -8.67
CA VAL A 550 -21.32 22.15 -9.62
C VAL A 550 -20.27 22.50 -10.67
N ASN A 551 -19.27 21.67 -10.77
CA ASN A 551 -18.21 21.73 -11.76
C ASN A 551 -18.26 20.49 -12.67
N PHE A 552 -18.13 20.69 -13.97
CA PHE A 552 -17.83 19.63 -14.93
C PHE A 552 -16.32 19.53 -15.09
N PHE A 553 -15.77 18.33 -15.18
CA PHE A 553 -14.38 18.11 -15.50
C PHE A 553 -14.19 17.06 -16.58
N ALA A 554 -13.09 17.17 -17.30
CA ALA A 554 -12.61 16.15 -18.23
C ALA A 554 -11.07 16.15 -18.22
N ASN A 555 -10.47 14.97 -18.39
CA ASN A 555 -9.04 14.75 -18.38
C ASN A 555 -8.65 13.68 -19.39
N VAL A 556 -7.51 13.90 -20.08
CA VAL A 556 -6.82 12.89 -20.87
C VAL A 556 -5.37 12.84 -20.37
N ALA A 557 -4.85 11.65 -20.17
CA ALA A 557 -3.49 11.45 -19.69
C ALA A 557 -2.92 10.14 -20.21
N ASP A 558 -1.61 10.11 -20.42
CA ASP A 558 -0.88 8.90 -20.70
C ASP A 558 0.12 8.58 -19.60
N ALA A 559 0.55 7.33 -19.51
CA ALA A 559 1.57 6.88 -18.58
C ALA A 559 2.45 5.80 -19.20
N PHE A 560 3.57 5.61 -18.57
CA PHE A 560 4.64 4.74 -19.01
C PHE A 560 5.18 3.96 -17.82
N GLU A 561 5.42 2.65 -18.03
CA GLU A 561 6.05 1.78 -17.05
C GLU A 561 7.16 0.95 -17.69
N PRO A 562 8.45 1.10 -17.26
CA PRO A 562 9.52 0.25 -17.76
C PRO A 562 9.24 -1.21 -17.43
N GLN A 563 9.47 -2.09 -18.38
CA GLN A 563 9.41 -3.54 -18.16
C GLN A 563 10.63 -4.24 -18.73
N SER A 564 10.94 -5.41 -18.18
CA SER A 564 11.96 -6.30 -18.71
C SER A 564 11.31 -7.51 -19.36
N GLY A 565 11.61 -7.76 -20.62
CA GLY A 565 11.14 -8.92 -21.35
C GLY A 565 11.71 -8.93 -22.76
N ALA A 566 11.78 -10.09 -23.37
CA ALA A 566 12.10 -10.23 -24.79
C ALA A 566 10.97 -10.97 -25.48
N ASN A 567 10.64 -10.55 -26.68
CA ASN A 567 9.70 -11.27 -27.54
C ASN A 567 10.25 -12.68 -27.80
N PRO A 568 9.51 -13.74 -27.44
CA PRO A 568 10.01 -15.09 -27.56
C PRO A 568 10.29 -15.51 -29.00
N ASP A 569 9.62 -14.90 -29.99
CA ASP A 569 9.75 -15.25 -31.40
C ASP A 569 10.89 -14.52 -32.09
N THR A 570 11.11 -13.25 -31.73
CA THR A 570 12.15 -12.40 -32.38
C THR A 570 13.40 -12.23 -31.52
N GLY A 571 13.32 -12.47 -30.21
CA GLY A 571 14.40 -12.21 -29.24
C GLY A 571 14.64 -10.72 -28.98
N GLU A 572 13.86 -9.84 -29.58
CA GLU A 572 13.94 -8.39 -29.36
C GLU A 572 13.37 -8.02 -27.98
N LEU A 573 13.93 -6.99 -27.35
CA LEU A 573 13.39 -6.47 -26.10
C LEU A 573 11.98 -5.92 -26.36
N ILE A 574 11.04 -6.31 -25.48
CA ILE A 574 9.69 -5.77 -25.50
C ILE A 574 9.75 -4.34 -25.01
N GLY A 575 9.08 -3.43 -25.71
CA GLY A 575 8.96 -2.04 -25.30
C GLY A 575 8.32 -1.88 -23.92
N PRO A 576 8.39 -0.68 -23.35
CA PRO A 576 7.72 -0.39 -22.08
C PRO A 576 6.20 -0.61 -22.20
N GLN A 577 5.54 -0.79 -21.09
CA GLN A 577 4.09 -0.71 -21.03
C GLN A 577 3.70 0.76 -21.16
N THR A 578 2.72 1.05 -21.98
CA THR A 578 2.13 2.37 -22.14
C THR A 578 0.66 2.32 -21.78
N SER A 579 0.10 3.43 -21.37
CA SER A 579 -1.34 3.51 -21.10
C SER A 579 -1.88 4.87 -21.46
N ASP A 580 -3.10 4.87 -22.00
CA ASP A 580 -3.89 6.05 -22.33
C ASP A 580 -5.18 6.02 -21.52
N ALA A 581 -5.60 7.16 -21.00
CA ALA A 581 -6.83 7.29 -20.25
C ALA A 581 -7.62 8.53 -20.63
N ILE A 582 -8.93 8.38 -20.62
CA ILE A 582 -9.90 9.47 -20.65
C ILE A 582 -10.83 9.36 -19.47
N GLU A 583 -11.10 10.48 -18.82
CA GLU A 583 -12.01 10.58 -17.70
C GLU A 583 -12.84 11.86 -17.83
N PHE A 584 -14.13 11.80 -17.46
CA PHE A 584 -14.96 12.97 -17.33
C PHE A 584 -16.01 12.78 -16.23
N GLY A 585 -16.49 13.88 -15.65
CA GLY A 585 -17.44 13.78 -14.56
C GLY A 585 -17.93 15.13 -14.04
N LEU A 586 -18.64 15.03 -12.94
CA LEU A 586 -19.16 16.17 -12.18
C LEU A 586 -18.58 16.14 -10.76
N LYS A 587 -18.17 17.29 -10.28
CA LYS A 587 -17.88 17.54 -8.86
C LYS A 587 -18.90 18.51 -8.31
N PHE A 588 -19.41 18.22 -7.15
CA PHE A 588 -20.38 19.08 -6.50
C PHE A 588 -20.01 19.31 -5.04
N THR A 589 -20.26 20.53 -4.59
CA THR A 589 -19.99 20.97 -3.23
C THR A 589 -21.21 21.74 -2.72
N ASP A 590 -21.43 21.66 -1.40
CA ASP A 590 -22.44 22.44 -0.70
C ASP A 590 -23.87 22.32 -1.24
N LEU A 591 -24.21 21.15 -1.82
CA LEU A 591 -25.60 20.84 -2.16
C LEU A 591 -26.43 20.67 -0.88
N PHE A 592 -27.76 20.88 -0.98
CA PHE A 592 -28.70 20.75 0.14
C PHE A 592 -28.27 21.56 1.38
N ASP A 593 -28.01 22.85 1.18
CA ASP A 593 -27.59 23.80 2.22
C ASP A 593 -26.25 23.43 2.90
N GLY A 594 -25.25 23.04 2.08
CA GLY A 594 -23.92 22.73 2.55
C GLY A 594 -23.71 21.31 3.06
N LYS A 595 -24.75 20.46 2.97
CA LYS A 595 -24.74 19.13 3.59
C LYS A 595 -24.17 18.03 2.71
N LEU A 596 -24.16 18.19 1.38
CA LEU A 596 -23.72 17.16 0.44
C LEU A 596 -22.63 17.66 -0.49
N SER A 597 -21.52 16.97 -0.52
CA SER A 597 -20.43 17.13 -1.48
C SER A 597 -20.06 15.79 -2.08
N GLY A 598 -19.41 15.79 -3.25
CA GLY A 598 -19.00 14.53 -3.86
C GLY A 598 -18.64 14.67 -5.32
N SER A 599 -18.49 13.51 -5.97
CA SER A 599 -18.20 13.42 -7.40
C SER A 599 -18.84 12.20 -8.04
N ILE A 600 -19.10 12.31 -9.33
CA ILE A 600 -19.41 11.18 -10.21
C ILE A 600 -18.49 11.28 -11.42
N ALA A 601 -17.86 10.17 -11.78
CA ALA A 601 -16.91 10.10 -12.88
C ALA A 601 -17.16 8.85 -13.73
N ALA A 602 -16.92 8.97 -15.03
CA ALA A 602 -16.81 7.85 -15.96
C ALA A 602 -15.41 7.88 -16.58
N PHE A 603 -14.81 6.71 -16.78
CA PHE A 603 -13.46 6.57 -17.30
C PHE A 603 -13.36 5.41 -18.30
N ASN A 604 -12.38 5.50 -19.18
CA ASN A 604 -11.85 4.40 -19.99
C ASN A 604 -10.32 4.50 -19.99
N ILE A 605 -9.66 3.37 -19.74
CA ILE A 605 -8.21 3.24 -19.66
C ILE A 605 -7.79 2.04 -20.50
N GLN A 606 -6.83 2.24 -21.41
CA GLN A 606 -6.18 1.18 -22.16
C GLN A 606 -4.72 1.07 -21.73
N LYS A 607 -4.23 -0.16 -21.55
CA LYS A 607 -2.82 -0.46 -21.24
C LYS A 607 -2.28 -1.42 -22.30
N ASP A 608 -1.22 -1.02 -22.97
CA ASP A 608 -0.61 -1.78 -24.05
C ASP A 608 0.75 -2.37 -23.65
N ASN A 609 1.26 -3.29 -24.48
CA ASN A 609 2.52 -4.00 -24.29
C ASN A 609 2.61 -4.80 -22.97
N VAL A 610 1.49 -5.35 -22.51
CA VAL A 610 1.46 -6.17 -21.30
C VAL A 610 2.05 -7.55 -21.58
N VAL A 611 3.19 -7.87 -20.94
CA VAL A 611 3.82 -9.18 -21.08
C VAL A 611 3.13 -10.19 -20.19
N ARG A 612 2.49 -11.19 -20.81
CA ARG A 612 1.92 -12.35 -20.13
C ARG A 612 2.83 -13.56 -20.30
N ARG A 613 2.90 -14.37 -19.27
CA ARG A 613 3.69 -15.61 -19.28
C ARG A 613 2.77 -16.78 -18.98
N ASP A 614 2.57 -17.61 -19.98
CA ASP A 614 1.75 -18.80 -19.89
C ASP A 614 2.61 -20.06 -19.88
N PHE A 615 2.26 -21.02 -19.05
CA PHE A 615 2.97 -22.29 -19.01
C PHE A 615 2.42 -23.20 -20.11
N ASN A 616 3.27 -23.56 -21.07
CA ASN A 616 2.95 -24.53 -22.10
C ASN A 616 3.12 -25.95 -21.54
N PRO A 617 2.02 -26.72 -21.37
CA PRO A 617 2.09 -28.06 -20.78
C PRO A 617 2.71 -29.09 -21.72
N VAL A 618 2.88 -28.79 -23.02
CA VAL A 618 3.48 -29.65 -24.01
C VAL A 618 5.00 -29.51 -24.03
N THR A 619 5.48 -28.26 -24.01
CA THR A 619 6.91 -27.96 -24.06
C THR A 619 7.55 -27.87 -22.67
N PHE A 620 6.76 -27.77 -21.61
CA PHE A 620 7.18 -27.44 -20.23
C PHE A 620 7.96 -26.12 -20.12
N LEU A 621 7.80 -25.23 -21.09
CA LEU A 621 8.37 -23.91 -21.12
C LEU A 621 7.29 -22.85 -20.82
N SER A 622 7.71 -21.67 -20.44
CA SER A 622 6.79 -20.53 -20.32
C SER A 622 6.78 -19.81 -21.68
N ASP A 623 5.67 -19.83 -22.34
CA ASP A 623 5.42 -19.00 -23.51
C ASP A 623 5.16 -17.56 -23.04
N GLN A 624 5.62 -16.59 -23.81
CA GLN A 624 5.36 -15.18 -23.53
C GLN A 624 4.50 -14.61 -24.66
N SER A 625 3.43 -13.96 -24.32
CA SER A 625 2.61 -13.18 -25.22
C SER A 625 2.62 -11.71 -24.84
N VAL A 626 2.32 -10.85 -25.77
CA VAL A 626 2.15 -9.40 -25.56
C VAL A 626 0.69 -9.10 -25.84
N THR A 627 0.01 -8.53 -24.85
CA THR A 627 -1.41 -8.25 -24.88
C THR A 627 -1.68 -6.80 -24.54
N SER A 628 -2.94 -6.40 -24.58
CA SER A 628 -3.45 -5.17 -24.01
C SER A 628 -4.46 -5.48 -22.91
N ASP A 629 -4.64 -4.56 -22.01
CA ASP A 629 -5.66 -4.59 -20.97
C ASP A 629 -6.52 -3.34 -21.11
N GLU A 630 -7.83 -3.47 -20.94
CA GLU A 630 -8.77 -2.36 -20.97
C GLU A 630 -9.60 -2.34 -19.69
N SER A 631 -9.89 -1.14 -19.18
CA SER A 631 -10.77 -0.93 -18.04
C SER A 631 -11.66 0.27 -18.26
N GLU A 632 -12.97 0.07 -18.12
CA GLU A 632 -13.94 1.15 -18.13
C GLU A 632 -14.85 1.08 -16.90
N GLY A 633 -15.42 2.22 -16.51
CA GLY A 633 -16.26 2.20 -15.33
C GLY A 633 -16.91 3.53 -14.99
N ILE A 634 -17.74 3.45 -13.94
CA ILE A 634 -18.38 4.60 -13.31
C ILE A 634 -18.11 4.56 -11.82
N GLU A 635 -17.76 5.71 -11.25
CA GLU A 635 -17.47 5.88 -9.83
C GLU A 635 -18.32 7.00 -9.26
N LEU A 636 -18.84 6.80 -8.04
CA LEU A 636 -19.60 7.77 -7.27
C LEU A 636 -18.96 7.86 -5.87
N GLU A 637 -18.71 9.08 -5.40
CA GLU A 637 -18.25 9.38 -4.06
C GLU A 637 -19.10 10.47 -3.43
N LEU A 638 -19.54 10.25 -2.20
CA LEU A 638 -20.46 11.14 -1.50
C LEU A 638 -19.96 11.40 -0.07
N PHE A 639 -19.97 12.66 0.32
CA PHE A 639 -19.79 13.14 1.69
C PHE A 639 -21.07 13.84 2.10
N TYR A 640 -21.79 13.29 3.07
CA TYR A 640 -23.08 13.82 3.49
C TYR A 640 -23.12 14.05 4.99
N ASN A 641 -23.32 15.28 5.39
CA ASN A 641 -23.44 15.73 6.77
C ASN A 641 -24.90 16.18 7.02
N PRO A 642 -25.82 15.27 7.37
CA PRO A 642 -27.22 15.62 7.62
C PRO A 642 -27.40 16.68 8.70
N THR A 643 -26.56 16.58 9.73
CA THR A 643 -26.42 17.53 10.84
C THR A 643 -24.94 17.75 11.14
N GLU A 644 -24.57 18.74 11.95
CA GLU A 644 -23.20 18.99 12.40
C GLU A 644 -22.57 17.79 13.14
N ASN A 645 -23.41 16.93 13.70
CA ASN A 645 -23.00 15.78 14.52
C ASN A 645 -23.03 14.44 13.77
N TRP A 646 -23.40 14.42 12.50
CA TRP A 646 -23.57 13.19 11.74
C TRP A 646 -22.84 13.25 10.41
N ASN A 647 -21.82 12.45 10.25
CA ASN A 647 -21.04 12.34 9.02
C ASN A 647 -21.31 10.99 8.34
N ILE A 648 -21.46 11.00 7.03
CA ILE A 648 -21.66 9.84 6.18
C ILE A 648 -20.72 9.97 4.98
N VAL A 649 -19.91 8.94 4.74
CA VAL A 649 -19.11 8.77 3.52
C VAL A 649 -19.64 7.53 2.81
N ALA A 650 -20.01 7.68 1.54
CA ALA A 650 -20.46 6.55 0.72
C ALA A 650 -19.74 6.56 -0.62
N ALA A 651 -19.36 5.40 -1.11
CA ALA A 651 -18.78 5.27 -2.43
C ALA A 651 -19.30 4.02 -3.14
N TYR A 652 -19.42 4.12 -4.46
CA TYR A 652 -19.82 3.03 -5.33
C TYR A 652 -18.95 3.04 -6.59
N SER A 653 -18.58 1.87 -7.07
CA SER A 653 -17.95 1.71 -8.39
C SER A 653 -18.54 0.54 -9.14
N TRP A 654 -18.70 0.74 -10.45
CA TRP A 654 -18.83 -0.32 -11.44
C TRP A 654 -17.60 -0.28 -12.34
N ILE A 655 -16.90 -1.41 -12.46
CA ILE A 655 -15.64 -1.52 -13.20
C ILE A 655 -15.69 -2.79 -14.06
N ASP A 656 -15.57 -2.64 -15.37
CA ASP A 656 -15.32 -3.71 -16.31
C ASP A 656 -13.86 -3.62 -16.79
N ALA A 657 -13.03 -4.58 -16.34
CA ALA A 657 -11.60 -4.58 -16.64
C ALA A 657 -11.22 -5.94 -17.20
N VAL A 658 -10.78 -5.96 -18.46
CA VAL A 658 -10.59 -7.17 -19.25
C VAL A 658 -9.28 -7.18 -20.03
N VAL A 659 -8.84 -8.38 -20.36
CA VAL A 659 -7.72 -8.63 -21.30
C VAL A 659 -8.22 -8.43 -22.72
N VAL A 660 -7.39 -7.82 -23.58
CA VAL A 660 -7.68 -7.57 -25.00
C VAL A 660 -6.50 -8.07 -25.87
N GLY A 661 -6.80 -8.67 -27.01
CA GLY A 661 -5.79 -8.99 -28.02
C GLY A 661 -5.01 -10.27 -27.85
N ASP A 662 -5.52 -11.24 -27.07
CA ASP A 662 -4.94 -12.58 -26.89
C ASP A 662 -6.06 -13.65 -26.83
N VAL A 663 -5.66 -14.90 -26.71
CA VAL A 663 -6.55 -16.06 -26.42
C VAL A 663 -7.34 -15.85 -25.10
N ALA A 664 -6.84 -15.00 -24.21
CA ALA A 664 -7.50 -14.59 -22.96
C ALA A 664 -8.44 -13.36 -23.13
N THR A 665 -8.70 -12.91 -24.37
CA THR A 665 -9.56 -11.75 -24.63
C THR A 665 -10.94 -11.90 -24.00
N GLY A 666 -11.39 -10.86 -23.29
CA GLY A 666 -12.65 -10.84 -22.56
C GLY A 666 -12.58 -11.42 -21.14
N LEU A 667 -11.45 -12.00 -20.76
CA LEU A 667 -11.25 -12.43 -19.37
C LEU A 667 -11.00 -11.21 -18.47
N ARG A 668 -11.67 -11.21 -17.35
CA ARG A 668 -11.53 -10.14 -16.35
C ARG A 668 -10.11 -10.12 -15.78
N LEU A 669 -9.58 -8.93 -15.57
CA LEU A 669 -8.27 -8.75 -14.94
C LEU A 669 -8.26 -9.26 -13.49
N GLU A 670 -7.13 -9.83 -13.08
CA GLU A 670 -6.94 -10.36 -11.74
C GLU A 670 -7.13 -9.27 -10.67
N GLY A 671 -8.02 -9.51 -9.72
CA GLY A 671 -8.33 -8.58 -8.63
C GLY A 671 -9.29 -7.45 -9.01
N ALA A 672 -9.80 -7.43 -10.25
CA ALA A 672 -10.89 -6.53 -10.63
C ALA A 672 -12.20 -6.97 -9.97
N THR A 673 -12.87 -6.04 -9.30
CA THR A 673 -14.16 -6.23 -8.65
C THR A 673 -15.22 -5.47 -9.44
N PRO A 674 -16.22 -6.14 -10.05
CA PRO A 674 -17.19 -5.47 -10.93
C PRO A 674 -18.02 -4.43 -10.22
N HIS A 675 -18.60 -4.78 -9.07
CA HIS A 675 -19.42 -3.89 -8.27
C HIS A 675 -18.88 -3.84 -6.85
N ARG A 676 -18.61 -2.64 -6.38
CA ARG A 676 -18.20 -2.40 -5.02
C ARG A 676 -18.96 -1.22 -4.43
N PHE A 677 -19.46 -1.40 -3.22
CA PHE A 677 -20.14 -0.38 -2.45
C PHE A 677 -19.50 -0.27 -1.06
N THR A 678 -19.25 0.95 -0.60
CA THR A 678 -18.74 1.22 0.73
C THR A 678 -19.55 2.33 1.39
N LEU A 679 -19.74 2.20 2.68
CA LEU A 679 -20.38 3.20 3.53
C LEU A 679 -19.64 3.27 4.85
N PHE A 680 -19.34 4.47 5.32
CA PHE A 680 -18.82 4.71 6.66
C PHE A 680 -19.59 5.88 7.28
N THR A 681 -19.91 5.78 8.56
CA THR A 681 -20.73 6.81 9.22
C THR A 681 -20.35 6.94 10.69
N ASN A 682 -20.45 8.15 11.22
CA ASN A 682 -20.38 8.41 12.65
C ASN A 682 -21.47 9.38 13.09
N TYR A 683 -21.86 9.27 14.32
CA TYR A 683 -22.73 10.18 15.03
C TYR A 683 -22.15 10.56 16.37
N THR A 684 -22.03 11.85 16.66
CA THR A 684 -21.56 12.38 17.95
C THR A 684 -22.76 12.84 18.76
N VAL A 685 -22.91 12.31 19.97
CA VAL A 685 -23.98 12.71 20.90
C VAL A 685 -23.69 14.09 21.46
N ASP A 686 -24.57 15.05 21.22
CA ASP A 686 -24.39 16.46 21.54
C ASP A 686 -24.98 16.88 22.89
N ASP A 687 -25.82 16.03 23.52
CA ASP A 687 -26.53 16.34 24.75
C ASP A 687 -26.65 15.13 25.71
N GLY A 688 -26.97 15.41 26.95
CA GLY A 688 -27.24 14.39 27.98
C GLY A 688 -25.97 13.78 28.60
N PRO A 689 -26.13 12.66 29.35
CA PRO A 689 -25.02 12.05 30.09
C PRO A 689 -23.95 11.39 29.23
N LEU A 690 -24.23 11.21 27.95
CA LEU A 690 -23.31 10.63 26.95
C LEU A 690 -22.79 11.69 25.97
N LYS A 691 -22.90 12.97 26.33
CA LYS A 691 -22.38 14.05 25.48
C LYS A 691 -20.91 13.82 25.11
N GLY A 692 -20.60 13.96 23.82
CA GLY A 692 -19.29 13.69 23.25
C GLY A 692 -19.04 12.24 22.86
N LEU A 693 -19.94 11.28 23.21
CA LEU A 693 -19.83 9.91 22.71
C LEU A 693 -19.99 9.91 21.19
N ARG A 694 -18.97 9.47 20.48
CA ARG A 694 -18.98 9.24 19.04
C ARG A 694 -19.13 7.75 18.77
N ILE A 695 -20.14 7.37 18.02
CA ILE A 695 -20.42 6.00 17.61
C ILE A 695 -20.54 5.92 16.09
N GLY A 696 -20.09 4.86 15.51
CA GLY A 696 -20.16 4.71 14.07
C GLY A 696 -19.73 3.32 13.61
N GLY A 697 -19.55 3.24 12.30
CA GLY A 697 -19.09 2.02 11.68
C GLY A 697 -19.14 2.09 10.17
N GLY A 698 -18.71 1.02 9.54
CA GLY A 698 -18.61 0.91 8.12
C GLY A 698 -19.17 -0.39 7.56
N VAL A 699 -19.53 -0.34 6.29
CA VAL A 699 -19.94 -1.49 5.48
C VAL A 699 -19.09 -1.48 4.22
N VAL A 700 -18.51 -2.62 3.90
CA VAL A 700 -17.83 -2.89 2.63
C VAL A 700 -18.52 -4.07 1.98
N HIS A 701 -19.11 -3.83 0.81
CA HIS A 701 -19.67 -4.88 -0.04
C HIS A 701 -18.93 -4.92 -1.36
N ALA A 702 -18.51 -6.10 -1.78
CA ALA A 702 -17.81 -6.31 -3.04
C ALA A 702 -18.30 -7.59 -3.70
N GLU A 703 -18.53 -7.56 -5.01
CA GLU A 703 -18.65 -8.78 -5.80
C GLU A 703 -17.31 -9.49 -5.88
N GLY A 704 -17.37 -10.80 -6.10
CA GLY A 704 -16.18 -11.63 -6.08
C GLY A 704 -15.19 -11.26 -7.19
N PRO A 705 -13.91 -11.03 -6.87
CA PRO A 705 -12.87 -10.83 -7.86
C PRO A 705 -12.55 -12.14 -8.57
N ILE A 706 -12.04 -12.05 -9.79
CA ILE A 706 -11.41 -13.19 -10.46
C ILE A 706 -9.96 -13.32 -9.99
N GLN A 707 -9.56 -14.57 -9.76
CA GLN A 707 -8.18 -14.89 -9.41
C GLN A 707 -7.58 -15.84 -10.45
N GLN A 708 -6.37 -15.51 -10.88
CA GLN A 708 -5.59 -16.37 -11.75
C GLN A 708 -4.60 -17.18 -10.90
N PHE A 709 -4.64 -18.51 -11.00
CA PHE A 709 -3.72 -19.38 -10.28
C PHE A 709 -2.65 -19.97 -11.19
N GLY A 710 -1.40 -19.59 -10.91
CA GLY A 710 -0.22 -20.14 -11.56
C GLY A 710 -0.04 -19.66 -12.99
N ASN A 711 1.01 -20.20 -13.64
CA ASN A 711 1.34 -19.94 -15.04
C ASN A 711 0.57 -20.90 -15.98
N ILE A 712 -0.64 -21.26 -15.63
CA ILE A 712 -1.47 -22.14 -16.45
C ILE A 712 -2.59 -21.29 -16.97
N ALA A 713 -2.61 -21.10 -18.27
CA ALA A 713 -3.48 -20.20 -19.01
C ALA A 713 -4.99 -20.34 -18.77
N ASN A 714 -5.44 -21.28 -17.93
CA ASN A 714 -6.84 -21.64 -17.86
C ASN A 714 -7.32 -21.96 -16.44
N ARG A 715 -6.70 -21.39 -15.42
CA ARG A 715 -7.16 -21.58 -14.04
C ARG A 715 -7.63 -20.26 -13.46
N PHE A 716 -8.86 -19.92 -13.77
CA PHE A 716 -9.55 -18.80 -13.17
C PHE A 716 -10.47 -19.33 -12.07
N VAL A 717 -10.51 -18.61 -10.97
CA VAL A 717 -11.45 -18.86 -9.89
C VAL A 717 -12.18 -17.55 -9.64
N THR A 718 -13.49 -17.61 -9.77
CA THR A 718 -14.38 -16.54 -9.27
C THR A 718 -14.62 -16.76 -7.80
N GLU A 719 -14.33 -15.74 -6.99
CA GLU A 719 -14.71 -15.74 -5.59
C GLU A 719 -16.15 -15.28 -5.43
N ASP A 720 -16.82 -15.80 -4.41
CA ASP A 720 -18.10 -15.25 -3.99
C ASP A 720 -17.90 -13.83 -3.46
N GLY A 721 -18.89 -12.96 -3.69
CA GLY A 721 -18.91 -11.62 -3.10
C GLY A 721 -18.99 -11.67 -1.58
N TYR A 722 -18.61 -10.59 -0.93
CA TYR A 722 -18.67 -10.49 0.53
C TYR A 722 -19.29 -9.17 1.00
N THR A 723 -19.75 -9.20 2.23
CA THR A 723 -20.14 -7.99 2.97
C THR A 723 -19.52 -8.04 4.35
N GLU A 724 -18.75 -7.02 4.68
CA GLU A 724 -18.09 -6.86 5.97
C GLU A 724 -18.66 -5.64 6.70
N PHE A 725 -18.88 -5.77 8.01
CA PHE A 725 -19.36 -4.72 8.89
C PHE A 725 -18.32 -4.43 9.96
N ASN A 726 -17.97 -3.14 10.12
CA ASN A 726 -17.06 -2.65 11.14
C ASN A 726 -17.77 -1.64 12.02
N LEU A 727 -17.48 -1.63 13.31
CA LEU A 727 -18.11 -0.75 14.30
C LEU A 727 -17.06 -0.09 15.17
N PHE A 728 -17.36 1.12 15.66
CA PHE A 728 -16.53 1.76 16.67
C PHE A 728 -17.34 2.64 17.62
N ALA A 729 -16.72 2.92 18.77
CA ALA A 729 -17.18 3.96 19.70
C ALA A 729 -15.98 4.67 20.32
N ARG A 730 -16.10 5.99 20.55
CA ARG A 730 -15.12 6.84 21.22
C ARG A 730 -15.83 7.66 22.28
N TYR A 731 -15.33 7.64 23.50
CA TYR A 731 -15.92 8.40 24.59
C TYR A 731 -14.86 9.29 25.26
N PRO A 732 -14.81 10.60 24.93
CA PRO A 732 -13.95 11.55 25.60
C PRO A 732 -14.49 11.86 26.99
N THR A 733 -13.60 11.96 27.97
CA THR A 733 -13.93 12.26 29.37
C THR A 733 -12.74 12.89 30.06
N MET A 734 -12.92 13.24 31.33
CA MET A 734 -11.85 13.79 32.17
C MET A 734 -11.55 12.85 33.34
N ILE A 735 -10.28 12.57 33.58
CA ILE A 735 -9.82 11.93 34.82
C ILE A 735 -9.03 12.96 35.62
N GLY A 736 -9.70 13.59 36.61
CA GLY A 736 -9.18 14.78 37.24
C GLY A 736 -9.13 15.96 36.25
N GLU A 737 -7.95 16.49 35.99
CA GLU A 737 -7.72 17.54 34.99
C GLU A 737 -7.23 16.99 33.64
N GLN A 738 -7.01 15.69 33.53
CA GLN A 738 -6.45 15.03 32.34
C GLN A 738 -7.56 14.63 31.38
N PRO A 739 -7.56 15.13 30.13
CA PRO A 739 -8.45 14.64 29.08
C PRO A 739 -8.08 13.20 28.71
N VAL A 740 -9.08 12.33 28.61
CA VAL A 740 -8.92 10.91 28.29
C VAL A 740 -10.03 10.49 27.34
N THR A 741 -9.66 9.75 26.30
CA THR A 741 -10.61 9.13 25.36
C THR A 741 -10.55 7.63 25.47
N TYR A 742 -11.70 7.00 25.78
CA TYR A 742 -11.87 5.55 25.70
C TYR A 742 -12.37 5.17 24.32
N GLY A 743 -11.81 4.11 23.74
CA GLY A 743 -12.17 3.62 22.42
C GLY A 743 -12.45 2.12 22.40
N ILE A 744 -13.36 1.73 21.53
CA ILE A 744 -13.59 0.34 21.11
C ILE A 744 -13.76 0.30 19.60
N ASN A 745 -13.07 -0.64 18.94
CA ASN A 745 -13.30 -1.00 17.56
C ASN A 745 -13.67 -2.49 17.48
N VAL A 746 -14.57 -2.81 16.57
CA VAL A 746 -14.97 -4.18 16.22
C VAL A 746 -14.88 -4.32 14.72
N ASP A 747 -13.83 -4.99 14.26
CA ASP A 747 -13.66 -5.33 12.85
C ASP A 747 -14.35 -6.63 12.54
N ASN A 748 -14.88 -6.72 11.30
CA ASN A 748 -15.59 -7.89 10.83
C ASN A 748 -16.63 -8.37 11.85
N ALA A 749 -17.52 -7.47 12.26
CA ALA A 749 -18.48 -7.71 13.36
C ALA A 749 -19.37 -8.94 13.14
N THR A 750 -19.60 -9.35 11.90
CA THR A 750 -20.37 -10.53 11.49
C THR A 750 -19.54 -11.82 11.43
N ASP A 751 -18.22 -11.73 11.62
CA ASP A 751 -17.27 -12.86 11.50
C ASP A 751 -17.36 -13.55 10.12
N THR A 752 -17.55 -12.74 9.07
CA THR A 752 -17.62 -13.23 7.70
C THR A 752 -16.22 -13.64 7.24
N PHE A 753 -16.08 -14.85 6.72
CA PHE A 753 -14.83 -15.33 6.11
C PHE A 753 -14.91 -15.20 4.60
N TYR A 754 -13.93 -14.56 3.99
CA TYR A 754 -13.83 -14.43 2.54
C TYR A 754 -12.38 -14.32 2.08
N VAL A 755 -12.19 -14.44 0.79
CA VAL A 755 -10.89 -14.36 0.14
C VAL A 755 -10.87 -13.16 -0.77
N ARG A 756 -9.85 -12.33 -0.59
CA ARG A 756 -9.71 -11.09 -1.37
C ARG A 756 -9.02 -11.32 -2.71
N SER A 757 -7.90 -12.03 -2.72
CA SER A 757 -7.11 -12.36 -3.91
C SER A 757 -5.93 -13.26 -3.54
N ARG A 758 -5.47 -14.07 -4.49
CA ARG A 758 -4.27 -14.93 -4.37
C ARG A 758 -4.09 -15.61 -3.02
N ALA A 759 -5.17 -16.15 -2.49
CA ALA A 759 -5.18 -16.77 -1.18
C ALA A 759 -5.03 -15.80 0.03
N ALA A 760 -5.13 -14.49 -0.17
CA ALA A 760 -5.23 -13.56 0.95
C ALA A 760 -6.65 -13.60 1.53
N THR A 761 -6.78 -14.00 2.78
CA THR A 761 -8.05 -13.96 3.52
C THR A 761 -8.18 -12.68 4.30
N ASN A 762 -9.42 -12.35 4.67
CA ASN A 762 -9.68 -11.32 5.68
C ASN A 762 -9.30 -11.82 7.09
N GLU A 763 -9.32 -10.93 8.06
CA GLU A 763 -9.21 -11.27 9.48
C GLU A 763 -10.56 -11.74 10.04
N ALA A 764 -10.52 -12.62 11.04
CA ALA A 764 -11.69 -12.96 11.84
C ALA A 764 -12.13 -11.73 12.66
N ARG A 765 -13.34 -11.79 13.21
CA ARG A 765 -13.84 -10.72 14.07
C ARG A 765 -12.84 -10.34 15.16
N THR A 766 -12.45 -9.09 15.19
CA THR A 766 -11.45 -8.53 16.09
C THR A 766 -12.06 -7.44 16.97
N PHE A 767 -11.79 -7.47 18.26
CA PHE A 767 -12.10 -6.40 19.20
C PHE A 767 -10.81 -5.70 19.61
N LEU A 768 -10.82 -4.37 19.62
CA LEU A 768 -9.72 -3.56 20.14
C LEU A 768 -10.25 -2.50 21.08
N PHE A 769 -9.78 -2.50 22.30
CA PHE A 769 -10.01 -1.46 23.31
C PHE A 769 -8.83 -0.52 23.34
N SER A 770 -9.08 0.77 23.49
CA SER A 770 -8.04 1.79 23.60
C SER A 770 -8.32 2.81 24.67
N VAL A 771 -7.25 3.38 25.19
CA VAL A 771 -7.26 4.54 26.11
C VAL A 771 -6.22 5.51 25.59
N SER A 772 -6.63 6.74 25.30
CA SER A 772 -5.76 7.83 24.84
C SER A 772 -5.77 8.95 25.87
N LEU A 773 -4.60 9.47 26.18
CA LEU A 773 -4.40 10.62 27.05
C LEU A 773 -3.86 11.79 26.21
N ASP A 774 -4.47 12.95 26.31
CA ASP A 774 -3.97 14.19 25.70
C ASP A 774 -2.95 14.83 26.65
N LEU A 775 -1.80 15.29 26.10
CA LEU A 775 -0.65 15.83 26.83
C LEU A 775 -0.53 17.35 26.64
#